data_68d40282358c6e90fe751a495d189326
#
_entry.id   68d40282358c6e90fe751a495d189326
#
_cell.length_a   1.000
_cell.length_b   1.000
_cell.length_c   1.000
_cell.angle_alpha   90.00
_cell.angle_beta   90.00
_cell.angle_gamma   90.00
#
_symmetry.space_group_name_H-M   'P 1'
#
loop_
_entity.id
_entity.type
_entity.pdbx_description
1 polymer ?
#
loop_
_entity_poly.entity_id
_entity_poly.type
_entity_poly.pdbx_seq_one_letter_code
_entity_poly.pdbx_strand_id
1 'polypeptide(L)'
;MMTNEEKKLYLLDAYALIYRSYYAFINNPRITTTGINTSATFGFFNFLLDLLELEKPTHLAVVFDPEGPTFRHEMYPPYKAQRPPMPEDLKKSVPYIKRIIEGLGIKSIVVSGFEADDVIGTLAKRGEKEGFQVYMITPDKDYAQLVSERVFMYKPGRAGNKSEVWGIPEVLDHFGIERVEQVIDILGLMGDTADNVPGCDGVGPKSAATLIYKYGSIEGVYQHIDELKGKQKERLLCCRDTVFLSKELVTINTEVPTEVKAEDLVLGEIQDAVLKPIFDELELFSLAKRVFTIEHEENLVETIHSEEVDYREITTVAERDELLQQLKKAPEYVLNVIFGDGTIYNSYPDYLCFSTAVNTACYLRLPSAKDKAEEVIRLFKPILEDKDKTLISNDVKDDIIWLRRAGVEILNKIFDVKIAHYVLQPDSSHELERIALEMLNYRLIKGDNTENPQLSLFPDEDSKKDKDFAERTDILFRLKGKLEEALQEVGLYKLYEEIEMPLVSVLADMEYEGVAIDKAALDELSEDLKIRIAETEKIIFEMAGKEFNISSPKQLGEILFDQMNIDPGNKKTKTGQYSTSEQVLSKLEDAHPIVGHILNYRGLKKLLTTYAEALPTYIDPATGKIHTHFNQAEAATGRLSSLNPNLQNIPIRTAEGRNIRKAFITGDPDYGFFSADYSQVELRLMAHLSGTPELINAFLRGEDVHAATASKIYHVPLEEVTPEMRRRAKTANFGIIYGISAWGLAERLKISRKEGKELIDGYFALYPGVKRYMEESVEKARKKGYVETIMGRRRYLRDINSRNAVVRGVAERNAVNAPIQGSAADIIKKAMICIHQKLKERGLRSKMILQVHDELNFKCHHEEVEELKNLVVDCMEHVVSLSVPLTVGTGYGKSWYEAH
;
A
#
# COMPACT_ATOMS: atom_id res chain seq x y z
N MET A 1 16.89 -39.22 20.03
CA MET A 1 17.15 -38.13 21.01
C MET A 1 16.19 -37.05 20.64
N MET A 2 15.18 -36.81 21.48
CA MET A 2 14.19 -35.74 21.20
C MET A 2 14.92 -34.40 21.25
N THR A 3 14.88 -33.67 20.18
CA THR A 3 15.30 -32.27 20.11
C THR A 3 14.44 -31.50 21.09
N ASN A 4 15.09 -30.82 22.04
CA ASN A 4 14.44 -29.96 23.04
C ASN A 4 13.90 -28.71 22.28
N GLU A 5 12.75 -28.83 21.61
CA GLU A 5 12.09 -27.64 21.08
C GLU A 5 11.71 -26.72 22.23
N GLU A 6 12.15 -25.49 22.18
CA GLU A 6 11.81 -24.48 23.19
C GLU A 6 10.29 -24.29 23.23
N LYS A 7 9.67 -24.55 24.36
CA LYS A 7 8.24 -24.42 24.58
C LYS A 7 7.87 -22.93 24.53
N LYS A 8 7.06 -22.54 23.56
CA LYS A 8 6.58 -21.15 23.37
C LYS A 8 5.10 -21.04 23.77
N LEU A 9 4.79 -20.11 24.67
CA LEU A 9 3.44 -19.79 25.12
C LEU A 9 3.03 -18.39 24.66
N TYR A 10 1.94 -18.30 23.92
CA TYR A 10 1.37 -17.04 23.47
C TYR A 10 0.06 -16.74 24.20
N LEU A 11 -0.04 -15.58 24.85
CA LEU A 11 -1.19 -15.13 25.62
C LEU A 11 -1.75 -13.86 24.97
N LEU A 12 -2.97 -13.94 24.42
CA LEU A 12 -3.59 -12.84 23.68
C LEU A 12 -4.59 -12.10 24.56
N ASP A 13 -4.44 -10.78 24.63
CA ASP A 13 -5.45 -9.87 25.20
C ASP A 13 -6.58 -9.68 24.17
N ALA A 14 -7.72 -10.32 24.44
CA ALA A 14 -8.82 -10.40 23.49
C ALA A 14 -9.38 -9.03 23.14
N TYR A 15 -9.79 -8.24 24.15
CA TYR A 15 -10.47 -6.99 23.87
C TYR A 15 -9.55 -5.93 23.29
N ALA A 16 -8.30 -5.86 23.71
CA ALA A 16 -7.33 -4.94 23.11
C ALA A 16 -7.17 -5.19 21.59
N LEU A 17 -7.13 -6.46 21.17
CA LEU A 17 -7.03 -6.84 19.76
C LEU A 17 -8.36 -6.70 18.99
N ILE A 18 -9.50 -7.03 19.62
CA ILE A 18 -10.84 -6.92 19.03
C ILE A 18 -11.18 -5.43 18.77
N TYR A 19 -10.98 -4.56 19.75
CA TYR A 19 -11.19 -3.12 19.58
C TYR A 19 -10.27 -2.53 18.51
N ARG A 20 -9.00 -2.91 18.53
CA ARG A 20 -8.05 -2.50 17.50
C ARG A 20 -8.54 -2.88 16.11
N SER A 21 -8.99 -4.12 15.93
CA SER A 21 -9.50 -4.63 14.65
C SER A 21 -10.77 -3.89 14.23
N TYR A 22 -11.71 -3.64 15.13
CA TYR A 22 -12.93 -2.88 14.87
C TYR A 22 -12.63 -1.47 14.38
N TYR A 23 -11.74 -0.75 15.08
CA TYR A 23 -11.41 0.62 14.72
C TYR A 23 -10.54 0.74 13.46
N ALA A 24 -9.80 -0.29 13.08
CA ALA A 24 -9.08 -0.31 11.81
C ALA A 24 -10.02 -0.19 10.61
N PHE A 25 -11.21 -0.78 10.72
CA PHE A 25 -12.23 -0.78 9.64
C PHE A 25 -13.34 0.25 9.84
N ILE A 26 -13.26 1.16 10.80
CA ILE A 26 -14.39 2.05 11.15
C ILE A 26 -14.83 2.95 9.99
N ASN A 27 -13.91 3.33 9.10
CA ASN A 27 -14.21 4.17 7.93
C ASN A 27 -14.67 3.35 6.72
N ASN A 28 -14.42 2.05 6.72
CA ASN A 28 -14.81 1.11 5.67
C ASN A 28 -15.19 -0.24 6.30
N PRO A 29 -16.34 -0.33 7.00
CA PRO A 29 -16.72 -1.52 7.73
C PRO A 29 -17.08 -2.67 6.78
N ARG A 30 -16.68 -3.87 7.15
CA ARG A 30 -17.06 -5.11 6.47
C ARG A 30 -18.43 -5.54 6.96
N ILE A 31 -19.42 -5.54 6.07
CA ILE A 31 -20.81 -5.88 6.42
C ILE A 31 -21.28 -7.00 5.49
N THR A 32 -21.80 -8.07 6.06
CA THR A 32 -22.39 -9.18 5.28
C THR A 32 -23.61 -8.75 4.49
N THR A 33 -24.03 -9.56 3.53
CA THR A 33 -25.27 -9.35 2.78
C THR A 33 -26.50 -9.34 3.71
N THR A 34 -26.43 -10.00 4.89
CA THR A 34 -27.46 -10.02 5.94
C THR A 34 -27.42 -8.80 6.86
N GLY A 35 -26.36 -7.95 6.78
CA GLY A 35 -26.21 -6.71 7.55
C GLY A 35 -25.41 -6.85 8.85
N ILE A 36 -24.70 -7.97 9.06
CA ILE A 36 -23.81 -8.17 10.21
C ILE A 36 -22.47 -7.48 9.95
N ASN A 37 -21.99 -6.64 10.87
CA ASN A 37 -20.66 -6.04 10.80
C ASN A 37 -19.60 -7.04 11.25
N THR A 38 -18.80 -7.53 10.32
CA THR A 38 -17.76 -8.54 10.56
C THR A 38 -16.36 -7.95 10.70
N SER A 39 -16.21 -6.62 10.71
CA SER A 39 -14.91 -5.93 10.75
C SER A 39 -14.01 -6.39 11.90
N ALA A 40 -14.55 -6.48 13.11
CA ALA A 40 -13.82 -6.91 14.29
C ALA A 40 -13.40 -8.37 14.18
N THR A 41 -14.33 -9.24 13.77
CA THR A 41 -14.09 -10.68 13.59
C THR A 41 -13.03 -10.91 12.53
N PHE A 42 -13.19 -10.29 11.36
CA PHE A 42 -12.22 -10.41 10.26
C PHE A 42 -10.82 -9.95 10.68
N GLY A 43 -10.70 -8.76 11.25
CA GLY A 43 -9.39 -8.20 11.62
C GLY A 43 -8.70 -9.01 12.73
N PHE A 44 -9.47 -9.48 13.73
CA PHE A 44 -8.95 -10.31 14.81
C PHE A 44 -8.44 -11.66 14.29
N PHE A 45 -9.23 -12.37 13.45
CA PHE A 45 -8.81 -13.66 12.94
C PHE A 45 -7.76 -13.58 11.85
N ASN A 46 -7.75 -12.53 11.05
CA ASN A 46 -6.63 -12.33 10.13
C ASN A 46 -5.31 -12.23 10.89
N PHE A 47 -5.27 -11.42 11.97
CA PHE A 47 -4.10 -11.33 12.82
C PHE A 47 -3.77 -12.65 13.51
N LEU A 48 -4.77 -13.35 14.07
CA LEU A 48 -4.56 -14.62 14.77
C LEU A 48 -4.02 -15.70 13.82
N LEU A 49 -4.55 -15.80 12.61
CA LEU A 49 -4.05 -16.74 11.61
C LEU A 49 -2.63 -16.39 11.16
N ASP A 50 -2.34 -15.09 10.96
CA ASP A 50 -0.97 -14.64 10.68
C ASP A 50 -0.02 -15.04 11.81
N LEU A 51 -0.44 -14.90 13.07
CA LEU A 51 0.35 -15.32 14.24
C LEU A 51 0.60 -16.83 14.26
N LEU A 52 -0.45 -17.64 14.04
CA LEU A 52 -0.33 -19.09 14.00
C LEU A 52 0.59 -19.56 12.87
N GLU A 53 0.52 -18.94 11.71
CA GLU A 53 1.33 -19.25 10.54
C GLU A 53 2.80 -18.84 10.71
N LEU A 54 3.05 -17.66 11.27
CA LEU A 54 4.40 -17.08 11.36
C LEU A 54 5.18 -17.59 12.57
N GLU A 55 4.54 -17.58 13.75
CA GLU A 55 5.21 -17.85 15.01
C GLU A 55 5.15 -19.31 15.43
N LYS A 56 4.21 -20.10 14.89
CA LYS A 56 3.99 -21.54 15.15
C LYS A 56 3.99 -21.83 16.66
N PRO A 57 3.09 -21.22 17.44
CA PRO A 57 3.07 -21.39 18.89
C PRO A 57 2.81 -22.84 19.26
N THR A 58 3.54 -23.35 20.27
CA THR A 58 3.25 -24.68 20.84
C THR A 58 2.06 -24.60 21.80
N HIS A 59 1.89 -23.48 22.49
CA HIS A 59 0.81 -23.21 23.45
C HIS A 59 0.24 -21.82 23.20
N LEU A 60 -1.09 -21.70 23.20
CA LEU A 60 -1.76 -20.44 22.97
C LEU A 60 -3.08 -20.35 23.74
N ALA A 61 -3.39 -19.19 24.29
CA ALA A 61 -4.67 -18.87 24.87
C ALA A 61 -5.12 -17.45 24.54
N VAL A 62 -6.43 -17.25 24.46
CA VAL A 62 -7.06 -15.94 24.34
C VAL A 62 -7.78 -15.61 25.64
N VAL A 63 -7.39 -14.51 26.27
CA VAL A 63 -7.90 -14.09 27.57
C VAL A 63 -8.85 -12.92 27.40
N PHE A 64 -10.04 -13.02 28.01
CA PHE A 64 -11.09 -12.00 27.98
C PHE A 64 -11.29 -11.40 29.36
N ASP A 65 -11.62 -10.11 29.40
CA ASP A 65 -12.15 -9.49 30.63
C ASP A 65 -13.51 -10.09 31.02
N PRO A 66 -13.79 -10.19 32.30
CA PRO A 66 -15.09 -10.68 32.79
C PRO A 66 -16.22 -9.68 32.54
N GLU A 67 -17.47 -10.18 32.56
CA GLU A 67 -18.64 -9.32 32.64
C GLU A 67 -18.85 -8.90 34.10
N GLY A 68 -18.71 -7.61 34.39
CA GLY A 68 -18.92 -7.05 35.69
C GLY A 68 -17.72 -6.35 36.32
N PRO A 69 -17.85 -5.87 37.57
CA PRO A 69 -16.79 -5.15 38.24
C PRO A 69 -15.62 -6.07 38.60
N THR A 70 -14.41 -5.51 38.61
CA THR A 70 -13.19 -6.16 39.08
C THR A 70 -12.75 -5.57 40.42
N PHE A 71 -11.76 -6.15 41.07
CA PHE A 71 -11.23 -5.64 42.34
C PHE A 71 -10.78 -4.17 42.25
N ARG A 72 -10.35 -3.69 41.09
CA ARG A 72 -10.00 -2.28 40.87
C ARG A 72 -11.19 -1.34 40.94
N HIS A 73 -12.39 -1.79 40.54
CA HIS A 73 -13.63 -1.01 40.72
C HIS A 73 -14.06 -0.94 42.17
N GLU A 74 -13.77 -1.98 42.97
CA GLU A 74 -14.01 -1.95 44.41
C GLU A 74 -13.03 -1.02 45.12
N MET A 75 -11.76 -1.02 44.69
CA MET A 75 -10.71 -0.17 45.23
C MET A 75 -10.93 1.31 44.90
N TYR A 76 -11.31 1.60 43.64
CA TYR A 76 -11.52 2.94 43.13
C TYR A 76 -12.76 2.99 42.19
N PRO A 77 -13.96 3.30 42.72
CA PRO A 77 -15.19 3.31 41.93
C PRO A 77 -15.18 4.13 40.63
N PRO A 78 -14.38 5.25 40.50
CA PRO A 78 -14.25 5.98 39.24
C PRO A 78 -13.38 5.29 38.17
N TYR A 79 -12.73 4.15 38.49
CA TYR A 79 -11.90 3.41 37.55
C TYR A 79 -12.70 3.04 36.30
N LYS A 80 -12.16 3.35 35.13
CA LYS A 80 -12.78 3.14 33.80
C LYS A 80 -14.15 3.76 33.56
N ALA A 81 -14.66 4.60 34.50
CA ALA A 81 -16.03 5.16 34.44
C ALA A 81 -16.22 6.10 33.21
N GLN A 82 -15.15 6.61 32.60
CA GLN A 82 -15.22 7.49 31.45
C GLN A 82 -15.22 6.72 30.11
N ARG A 83 -15.00 5.40 30.13
CA ARG A 83 -15.01 4.59 28.90
C ARG A 83 -16.41 4.58 28.28
N PRO A 84 -16.56 4.90 26.99
CA PRO A 84 -17.87 4.80 26.33
C PRO A 84 -18.31 3.32 26.30
N PRO A 85 -19.63 3.06 26.31
CA PRO A 85 -20.13 1.69 26.19
C PRO A 85 -19.65 1.04 24.90
N MET A 86 -19.51 -0.28 24.94
CA MET A 86 -19.11 -1.06 23.76
C MET A 86 -20.10 -0.81 22.62
N PRO A 87 -19.63 -0.50 21.39
CA PRO A 87 -20.48 -0.37 20.21
C PRO A 87 -21.35 -1.61 19.99
N GLU A 88 -22.62 -1.43 19.61
CA GLU A 88 -23.56 -2.53 19.42
C GLU A 88 -23.10 -3.57 18.41
N ASP A 89 -22.47 -3.14 17.31
CA ASP A 89 -21.90 -4.04 16.31
C ASP A 89 -20.77 -4.90 16.88
N LEU A 90 -19.93 -4.30 17.73
CA LEU A 90 -18.85 -5.01 18.39
C LEU A 90 -19.39 -6.01 19.40
N LYS A 91 -20.40 -5.62 20.17
CA LYS A 91 -21.09 -6.50 21.13
C LYS A 91 -21.68 -7.74 20.45
N LYS A 92 -22.22 -7.59 19.23
CA LYS A 92 -22.72 -8.70 18.43
C LYS A 92 -21.62 -9.59 17.88
N SER A 93 -20.41 -9.06 17.65
CA SER A 93 -19.27 -9.80 17.11
C SER A 93 -18.59 -10.71 18.15
N VAL A 94 -18.58 -10.32 19.43
CA VAL A 94 -17.88 -11.06 20.50
C VAL A 94 -18.33 -12.53 20.63
N PRO A 95 -19.63 -12.89 20.60
CA PRO A 95 -20.06 -14.29 20.63
C PRO A 95 -19.52 -15.12 19.47
N TYR A 96 -19.51 -14.55 18.26
CA TYR A 96 -18.94 -15.22 17.09
C TYR A 96 -17.42 -15.42 17.25
N ILE A 97 -16.72 -14.41 17.74
CA ILE A 97 -15.27 -14.50 17.99
C ILE A 97 -14.96 -15.63 18.96
N LYS A 98 -15.70 -15.73 20.08
CA LYS A 98 -15.51 -16.81 21.06
C LYS A 98 -15.75 -18.20 20.45
N ARG A 99 -16.83 -18.36 19.69
CA ARG A 99 -17.15 -19.63 19.00
C ARG A 99 -16.11 -20.03 17.95
N ILE A 100 -15.55 -19.06 17.21
CA ILE A 100 -14.49 -19.34 16.24
C ILE A 100 -13.19 -19.72 16.95
N ILE A 101 -12.82 -19.04 18.06
CA ILE A 101 -11.66 -19.42 18.87
C ILE A 101 -11.79 -20.86 19.39
N GLU A 102 -12.96 -21.23 19.90
CA GLU A 102 -13.26 -22.60 20.33
C GLU A 102 -13.18 -23.60 19.18
N GLY A 103 -13.75 -23.25 18.02
CA GLY A 103 -13.68 -24.07 16.81
C GLY A 103 -12.27 -24.23 16.24
N LEU A 104 -11.37 -23.30 16.53
CA LEU A 104 -9.94 -23.42 16.19
C LEU A 104 -9.14 -24.25 17.22
N GLY A 105 -9.80 -24.85 18.22
CA GLY A 105 -9.13 -25.60 19.27
C GLY A 105 -8.32 -24.75 20.24
N ILE A 106 -8.57 -23.43 20.29
CA ILE A 106 -7.85 -22.47 21.14
C ILE A 106 -8.62 -22.24 22.44
N LYS A 107 -7.92 -22.27 23.56
CA LYS A 107 -8.53 -22.07 24.88
C LYS A 107 -8.87 -20.59 25.12
N SER A 108 -10.14 -20.30 25.44
CA SER A 108 -10.60 -19.01 25.93
C SER A 108 -10.61 -19.01 27.45
N ILE A 109 -10.04 -17.97 28.08
CA ILE A 109 -9.94 -17.86 29.54
C ILE A 109 -10.64 -16.57 29.97
N VAL A 110 -11.47 -16.72 31.01
CA VAL A 110 -12.15 -15.62 31.73
C VAL A 110 -12.12 -15.93 33.22
N VAL A 111 -11.67 -15.00 34.05
CA VAL A 111 -11.69 -15.17 35.51
C VAL A 111 -12.49 -14.03 36.13
N SER A 112 -13.56 -14.36 36.83
CA SER A 112 -14.44 -13.36 37.47
C SER A 112 -13.68 -12.54 38.51
N GLY A 113 -13.89 -11.21 38.51
CA GLY A 113 -13.28 -10.28 39.44
C GLY A 113 -11.85 -9.81 39.09
N PHE A 114 -11.22 -10.38 38.02
CA PHE A 114 -9.87 -10.01 37.55
C PHE A 114 -9.92 -9.63 36.10
N GLU A 115 -9.09 -8.66 35.68
CA GLU A 115 -8.99 -8.23 34.31
C GLU A 115 -8.11 -9.19 33.47
N ALA A 116 -8.19 -9.10 32.15
CA ALA A 116 -7.40 -9.95 31.26
C ALA A 116 -5.89 -9.78 31.49
N ASP A 117 -5.43 -8.57 31.81
CA ASP A 117 -4.03 -8.27 32.14
C ASP A 117 -3.52 -9.03 33.37
N ASP A 118 -4.35 -9.13 34.44
CA ASP A 118 -4.02 -9.88 35.64
C ASP A 118 -3.89 -11.40 35.37
N VAL A 119 -4.83 -11.92 34.58
CA VAL A 119 -4.84 -13.34 34.21
C VAL A 119 -3.63 -13.65 33.31
N ILE A 120 -3.37 -12.81 32.31
CA ILE A 120 -2.20 -12.95 31.43
C ILE A 120 -0.90 -12.84 32.24
N GLY A 121 -0.80 -11.86 33.14
CA GLY A 121 0.37 -11.69 34.02
C GLY A 121 0.61 -12.91 34.89
N THR A 122 -0.45 -13.47 35.46
CA THR A 122 -0.36 -14.70 36.26
C THR A 122 0.12 -15.89 35.44
N LEU A 123 -0.48 -16.11 34.27
CA LEU A 123 -0.10 -17.23 33.38
C LEU A 123 1.30 -17.04 32.80
N ALA A 124 1.69 -15.80 32.51
CA ALA A 124 3.05 -15.50 32.02
C ALA A 124 4.12 -15.84 33.07
N LYS A 125 3.91 -15.41 34.32
CA LYS A 125 4.87 -15.73 35.41
C LYS A 125 4.86 -17.20 35.82
N ARG A 126 3.74 -17.91 35.64
CA ARG A 126 3.71 -19.38 35.82
C ARG A 126 4.45 -20.08 34.68
N GLY A 127 4.16 -19.72 33.42
CA GLY A 127 4.83 -20.28 32.26
C GLY A 127 6.35 -20.07 32.28
N GLU A 128 6.80 -18.89 32.71
CA GLU A 128 8.22 -18.60 32.92
C GLU A 128 8.86 -19.59 33.93
N LYS A 129 8.20 -19.85 35.06
CA LYS A 129 8.64 -20.82 36.05
C LYS A 129 8.64 -22.27 35.53
N GLU A 130 7.70 -22.59 34.63
CA GLU A 130 7.59 -23.89 33.96
C GLU A 130 8.55 -24.04 32.76
N GLY A 131 9.38 -23.02 32.49
CA GLY A 131 10.44 -23.05 31.48
C GLY A 131 10.01 -22.64 30.07
N PHE A 132 8.82 -22.05 29.90
CA PHE A 132 8.38 -21.50 28.63
C PHE A 132 9.05 -20.17 28.27
N GLN A 133 9.19 -19.88 27.00
CA GLN A 133 9.26 -18.53 26.48
C GLN A 133 7.83 -18.01 26.30
N VAL A 134 7.49 -16.91 26.96
CA VAL A 134 6.12 -16.38 27.00
C VAL A 134 6.04 -15.07 26.22
N TYR A 135 5.06 -14.98 25.33
CA TYR A 135 4.77 -13.81 24.54
C TYR A 135 3.38 -13.28 24.88
N MET A 136 3.31 -12.08 25.45
CA MET A 136 2.07 -11.38 25.78
C MET A 136 1.66 -10.52 24.57
N ILE A 137 0.58 -10.88 23.88
CA ILE A 137 0.13 -10.22 22.65
C ILE A 137 -0.84 -9.11 23.00
N THR A 138 -0.37 -7.89 23.06
CA THR A 138 -1.18 -6.72 23.38
C THR A 138 -0.53 -5.43 22.86
N PRO A 139 -1.30 -4.41 22.45
CA PRO A 139 -0.79 -3.06 22.20
C PRO A 139 -0.63 -2.24 23.49
N ASP A 140 -1.08 -2.74 24.64
CA ASP A 140 -1.10 -2.01 25.91
C ASP A 140 0.28 -1.98 26.57
N LYS A 141 0.77 -0.75 26.80
CA LYS A 141 2.09 -0.49 27.39
C LYS A 141 2.25 -0.98 28.83
N ASP A 142 1.13 -1.18 29.55
CA ASP A 142 1.16 -1.52 30.98
C ASP A 142 1.70 -2.93 31.21
N TYR A 143 1.59 -3.81 30.22
CA TYR A 143 2.21 -5.13 30.24
C TYR A 143 3.75 -5.10 30.24
N ALA A 144 4.38 -3.98 29.95
CA ALA A 144 5.83 -3.84 29.97
C ALA A 144 6.41 -4.12 31.37
N GLN A 145 5.62 -3.92 32.46
CA GLN A 145 6.02 -4.23 33.83
C GLN A 145 6.28 -5.72 34.08
N LEU A 146 5.80 -6.59 33.20
CA LEU A 146 5.89 -8.06 33.36
C LEU A 146 7.08 -8.65 32.59
N VAL A 147 7.73 -7.87 31.73
CA VAL A 147 8.83 -8.34 30.88
C VAL A 147 10.01 -8.81 31.71
N SER A 148 10.61 -9.94 31.31
CA SER A 148 11.75 -10.57 31.96
C SER A 148 12.62 -11.28 30.93
N GLU A 149 13.61 -12.11 31.37
CA GLU A 149 14.47 -12.88 30.45
C GLU A 149 13.70 -13.88 29.57
N ARG A 150 12.51 -14.33 29.98
CA ARG A 150 11.68 -15.31 29.27
C ARG A 150 10.26 -14.83 29.00
N VAL A 151 9.89 -13.64 29.44
CA VAL A 151 8.56 -13.04 29.20
C VAL A 151 8.73 -11.80 28.33
N PHE A 152 8.12 -11.81 27.14
CA PHE A 152 8.22 -10.78 26.14
C PHE A 152 6.86 -10.15 25.88
N MET A 153 6.84 -8.87 25.53
CA MET A 153 5.65 -8.19 25.06
C MET A 153 5.68 -8.14 23.53
N TYR A 154 4.70 -8.77 22.89
CA TYR A 154 4.54 -8.77 21.44
C TYR A 154 3.52 -7.72 21.05
N LYS A 155 3.96 -6.66 20.39
CA LYS A 155 3.12 -5.54 19.95
C LYS A 155 2.76 -5.72 18.48
N PRO A 156 1.48 -5.96 18.17
CA PRO A 156 1.05 -6.08 16.77
C PRO A 156 1.35 -4.82 15.96
N GLY A 157 1.97 -4.96 14.79
CA GLY A 157 2.28 -3.84 13.89
C GLY A 157 1.03 -3.09 13.40
N ARG A 158 1.12 -1.80 13.09
CA ARG A 158 0.04 -1.06 12.41
C ARG A 158 0.11 -1.36 10.91
N ALA A 159 -1.01 -1.17 10.17
CA ALA A 159 -1.10 -1.47 8.74
C ALA A 159 0.18 -1.07 7.97
N GLY A 160 0.89 -2.07 7.44
CA GLY A 160 2.16 -1.89 6.70
C GLY A 160 3.44 -1.94 7.54
N ASN A 161 3.38 -2.01 8.89
CA ASN A 161 4.55 -2.12 9.75
C ASN A 161 4.64 -3.53 10.34
N LYS A 162 5.88 -4.04 10.50
CA LYS A 162 6.16 -5.30 11.21
C LYS A 162 5.73 -5.20 12.68
N SER A 163 5.36 -6.34 13.28
CA SER A 163 5.15 -6.45 14.73
C SER A 163 6.48 -6.26 15.48
N GLU A 164 6.42 -5.72 16.70
CA GLU A 164 7.58 -5.46 17.53
C GLU A 164 7.55 -6.42 18.73
N VAL A 165 8.68 -7.01 19.08
CA VAL A 165 8.85 -7.80 20.29
C VAL A 165 9.70 -6.98 21.27
N TRP A 166 9.14 -6.70 22.44
CA TRP A 166 9.84 -5.97 23.50
C TRP A 166 10.33 -6.92 24.56
N GLY A 167 11.64 -6.98 24.71
CA GLY A 167 12.35 -7.56 25.85
C GLY A 167 12.77 -6.48 26.85
N ILE A 168 13.66 -6.83 27.76
CA ILE A 168 14.19 -5.91 28.78
C ILE A 168 14.80 -4.66 28.15
N PRO A 169 15.68 -4.74 27.12
CA PRO A 169 16.31 -3.55 26.52
C PRO A 169 15.30 -2.54 25.96
N GLU A 170 14.29 -3.02 25.23
CA GLU A 170 13.28 -2.18 24.61
C GLU A 170 12.41 -1.46 25.65
N VAL A 171 12.09 -2.16 26.77
CA VAL A 171 11.34 -1.57 27.89
C VAL A 171 12.16 -0.47 28.57
N LEU A 172 13.43 -0.75 28.89
CA LEU A 172 14.32 0.22 29.55
C LEU A 172 14.50 1.49 28.70
N ASP A 173 14.71 1.33 27.41
CA ASP A 173 14.88 2.46 26.48
C ASP A 173 13.58 3.25 26.35
N HIS A 174 12.44 2.56 26.17
CA HIS A 174 11.15 3.23 25.97
C HIS A 174 10.71 4.09 27.16
N PHE A 175 10.90 3.59 28.37
CA PHE A 175 10.50 4.29 29.59
C PHE A 175 11.60 5.17 30.19
N GLY A 176 12.85 5.04 29.73
CA GLY A 176 14.01 5.76 30.27
C GLY A 176 14.34 5.37 31.70
N ILE A 177 14.34 4.06 32.00
CA ILE A 177 14.50 3.47 33.33
C ILE A 177 15.68 2.48 33.36
N GLU A 178 16.11 2.08 34.58
CA GLU A 178 17.22 1.14 34.76
C GLU A 178 16.75 -0.30 35.03
N ARG A 179 15.53 -0.48 35.47
CA ARG A 179 14.93 -1.80 35.80
C ARG A 179 13.47 -1.85 35.40
N VAL A 180 13.02 -3.01 34.95
CA VAL A 180 11.65 -3.22 34.44
C VAL A 180 10.58 -2.93 35.49
N GLU A 181 10.84 -3.24 36.78
CA GLU A 181 9.91 -2.98 37.87
C GLU A 181 9.57 -1.49 38.05
N GLN A 182 10.41 -0.59 37.56
CA GLN A 182 10.20 0.86 37.62
C GLN A 182 9.07 1.34 36.66
N VAL A 183 8.61 0.49 35.75
CA VAL A 183 7.45 0.77 34.88
C VAL A 183 6.23 1.10 35.74
N ILE A 184 5.98 0.33 36.81
CA ILE A 184 4.85 0.55 37.73
C ILE A 184 4.94 1.93 38.38
N ASP A 185 6.12 2.35 38.79
CA ASP A 185 6.35 3.66 39.43
C ASP A 185 6.11 4.82 38.44
N ILE A 186 6.53 4.64 37.17
CA ILE A 186 6.25 5.65 36.12
C ILE A 186 4.74 5.78 35.88
N LEU A 187 4.06 4.65 35.70
CA LEU A 187 2.62 4.60 35.47
C LEU A 187 1.84 5.18 36.68
N GLY A 188 2.26 4.84 37.90
CA GLY A 188 1.66 5.37 39.11
C GLY A 188 1.82 6.88 39.28
N LEU A 189 2.99 7.45 38.92
CA LEU A 189 3.22 8.90 38.94
C LEU A 189 2.41 9.64 37.87
N MET A 190 2.40 9.14 36.63
CA MET A 190 1.75 9.86 35.53
C MET A 190 0.25 9.62 35.47
N GLY A 191 -0.25 8.53 36.05
CA GLY A 191 -1.63 8.07 35.91
C GLY A 191 -1.95 7.60 34.50
N ASP A 192 -3.21 7.18 34.29
CA ASP A 192 -3.75 6.86 32.97
C ASP A 192 -5.14 7.47 32.76
N THR A 193 -5.23 8.38 31.80
CA THR A 193 -6.49 9.04 31.46
C THR A 193 -7.49 8.12 30.78
N ALA A 194 -7.05 7.06 30.10
CA ALA A 194 -7.91 6.10 29.44
C ALA A 194 -8.66 5.24 30.45
N ASP A 195 -8.01 4.90 31.56
CA ASP A 195 -8.54 4.08 32.65
C ASP A 195 -8.97 4.89 33.85
N ASN A 196 -8.90 6.21 33.74
CA ASN A 196 -9.21 7.15 34.79
C ASN A 196 -8.38 6.91 36.07
N VAL A 197 -7.10 6.54 35.90
CA VAL A 197 -6.13 6.46 36.99
C VAL A 197 -5.54 7.84 37.22
N PRO A 198 -5.69 8.41 38.46
CA PRO A 198 -5.47 9.84 38.66
C PRO A 198 -4.01 10.28 38.53
N GLY A 199 -3.04 9.50 38.98
CA GLY A 199 -1.63 9.91 39.02
C GLY A 199 -1.36 11.16 39.85
N CYS A 200 -0.34 11.94 39.43
CA CYS A 200 -0.06 13.27 39.98
C CYS A 200 -0.23 14.31 38.87
N ASP A 201 -1.17 15.24 39.07
CA ASP A 201 -1.47 16.28 38.08
C ASP A 201 -0.24 17.13 37.72
N GLY A 202 0.03 17.22 36.42
CA GLY A 202 1.18 17.92 35.85
C GLY A 202 2.51 17.14 35.91
N VAL A 203 2.50 15.85 36.23
CA VAL A 203 3.62 14.92 36.09
C VAL A 203 3.35 14.04 34.85
N GLY A 204 3.96 14.41 33.72
CA GLY A 204 3.88 13.61 32.49
C GLY A 204 5.01 12.59 32.39
N PRO A 205 5.04 11.76 31.30
CA PRO A 205 5.98 10.63 31.16
C PRO A 205 7.45 11.03 31.38
N LYS A 206 7.91 12.14 30.75
CA LYS A 206 9.30 12.61 30.91
C LYS A 206 9.65 13.01 32.33
N SER A 207 8.72 13.67 33.04
CA SER A 207 8.95 14.07 34.43
C SER A 207 8.93 12.87 35.36
N ALA A 208 8.04 11.90 35.15
CA ALA A 208 8.00 10.66 35.90
C ALA A 208 9.31 9.87 35.69
N ALA A 209 9.75 9.67 34.45
CA ALA A 209 11.01 9.00 34.13
C ALA A 209 12.21 9.67 34.82
N THR A 210 12.31 11.00 34.78
CA THR A 210 13.38 11.73 35.45
C THR A 210 13.39 11.53 36.98
N LEU A 211 12.21 11.51 37.59
CA LEU A 211 12.09 11.30 39.04
C LEU A 211 12.46 9.87 39.42
N ILE A 212 11.95 8.88 38.69
CA ILE A 212 12.21 7.48 38.97
C ILE A 212 13.67 7.11 38.66
N TYR A 213 14.25 7.63 37.60
CA TYR A 213 15.67 7.46 37.32
C TYR A 213 16.56 7.98 38.48
N LYS A 214 16.19 9.16 39.03
CA LYS A 214 16.98 9.79 40.10
C LYS A 214 16.78 9.13 41.48
N TYR A 215 15.57 8.73 41.81
CA TYR A 215 15.21 8.31 43.18
C TYR A 215 14.81 6.81 43.25
N GLY A 216 14.82 6.11 42.15
CA GLY A 216 14.65 4.65 42.08
C GLY A 216 13.20 4.16 42.10
N SER A 217 12.31 4.79 42.86
CA SER A 217 10.89 4.42 42.99
C SER A 217 10.04 5.58 43.49
N ILE A 218 8.71 5.44 43.52
CA ILE A 218 7.79 6.41 44.12
C ILE A 218 8.13 6.63 45.60
N GLU A 219 8.41 5.58 46.36
CA GLU A 219 8.82 5.63 47.75
C GLU A 219 10.08 6.47 47.89
N GLY A 220 11.08 6.25 47.02
CA GLY A 220 12.31 7.00 46.96
C GLY A 220 12.09 8.49 46.66
N VAL A 221 11.20 8.80 45.75
CA VAL A 221 10.80 10.21 45.46
C VAL A 221 10.27 10.90 46.72
N TYR A 222 9.38 10.25 47.48
CA TYR A 222 8.80 10.81 48.69
C TYR A 222 9.76 10.83 49.87
N GLN A 223 10.74 9.91 49.98
CA GLN A 223 11.83 9.96 50.96
C GLN A 223 12.75 11.16 50.74
N HIS A 224 12.93 11.56 49.48
CA HIS A 224 13.80 12.68 49.11
C HIS A 224 13.00 13.94 48.65
N ILE A 225 11.74 14.05 49.04
CA ILE A 225 10.84 15.11 48.64
C ILE A 225 11.38 16.52 48.94
N ASP A 226 12.24 16.63 49.99
CA ASP A 226 12.85 17.90 50.41
C ASP A 226 13.93 18.39 49.42
N GLU A 227 14.47 17.54 48.59
CA GLU A 227 15.42 17.92 47.53
C GLU A 227 14.73 18.59 46.35
N LEU A 228 13.44 18.37 46.18
CA LEU A 228 12.64 18.98 45.12
C LEU A 228 12.27 20.43 45.50
N LYS A 229 12.10 21.28 44.48
CA LYS A 229 11.82 22.71 44.67
C LYS A 229 10.59 23.17 43.89
N GLY A 230 9.98 24.24 44.35
CA GLY A 230 8.91 24.93 43.67
C GLY A 230 7.66 24.09 43.45
N LYS A 231 6.97 24.33 42.32
CA LYS A 231 5.67 23.73 42.01
C LYS A 231 5.68 22.22 41.94
N GLN A 232 6.82 21.59 41.58
CA GLN A 232 6.94 20.13 41.48
C GLN A 232 6.84 19.49 42.87
N LYS A 233 7.55 20.05 43.89
CA LYS A 233 7.44 19.60 45.30
C LYS A 233 6.03 19.75 45.83
N GLU A 234 5.43 20.94 45.65
CA GLU A 234 4.08 21.22 46.11
C GLU A 234 3.05 20.24 45.53
N ARG A 235 3.11 19.95 44.22
CA ARG A 235 2.23 18.99 43.56
C ARG A 235 2.38 17.59 44.10
N LEU A 236 3.61 17.09 44.18
CA LEU A 236 3.86 15.73 44.70
C LEU A 236 3.41 15.59 46.14
N LEU A 237 3.57 16.60 47.02
CA LEU A 237 3.03 16.57 48.37
C LEU A 237 1.51 16.52 48.41
N CYS A 238 0.86 17.25 47.48
CA CYS A 238 -0.61 17.31 47.42
C CYS A 238 -1.22 16.00 46.88
N CYS A 239 -0.55 15.30 45.97
CA CYS A 239 -1.08 14.09 45.31
C CYS A 239 -0.50 12.78 45.89
N ARG A 240 0.12 12.80 47.08
CA ARG A 240 0.77 11.64 47.64
C ARG A 240 -0.13 10.39 47.69
N ASP A 241 -1.28 10.52 48.32
CA ASP A 241 -2.20 9.38 48.52
C ASP A 241 -2.77 8.90 47.18
N THR A 242 -3.01 9.84 46.24
CA THR A 242 -3.46 9.56 44.88
C THR A 242 -2.40 8.81 44.05
N VAL A 243 -1.13 9.14 44.21
CA VAL A 243 -0.03 8.45 43.51
C VAL A 243 0.13 7.03 44.01
N PHE A 244 0.06 6.80 45.33
CA PHE A 244 0.11 5.42 45.87
C PHE A 244 -1.10 4.60 45.46
N LEU A 245 -2.29 5.16 45.47
CA LEU A 245 -3.49 4.50 44.93
C LEU A 245 -3.30 4.20 43.42
N SER A 246 -2.76 5.14 42.67
CA SER A 246 -2.49 4.93 41.23
C SER A 246 -1.49 3.82 40.99
N LYS A 247 -0.44 3.73 41.85
CA LYS A 247 0.51 2.63 41.79
C LYS A 247 -0.16 1.27 42.00
N GLU A 248 -1.09 1.17 42.97
CA GLU A 248 -1.85 -0.05 43.18
C GLU A 248 -2.77 -0.39 42.03
N LEU A 249 -3.44 0.61 41.44
CA LEU A 249 -4.36 0.44 40.30
C LEU A 249 -3.66 -0.02 39.01
N VAL A 250 -2.46 0.49 38.72
CA VAL A 250 -1.69 0.12 37.52
C VAL A 250 -0.87 -1.16 37.69
N THR A 251 -0.74 -1.67 38.92
CA THR A 251 0.00 -2.91 39.17
C THR A 251 -0.82 -4.11 38.72
N ILE A 252 -0.26 -4.90 37.81
CA ILE A 252 -0.89 -6.13 37.31
C ILE A 252 -0.73 -7.21 38.39
N ASN A 253 -1.84 -7.85 38.76
CA ASN A 253 -1.85 -8.93 39.71
C ASN A 253 -1.37 -10.24 39.07
N THR A 254 -0.27 -10.80 39.57
CA THR A 254 0.34 -12.03 39.06
C THR A 254 0.00 -13.28 39.87
N GLU A 255 -0.99 -13.16 40.79
CA GLU A 255 -1.42 -14.24 41.70
C GLU A 255 -2.95 -14.48 41.61
N VAL A 256 -3.52 -14.37 40.42
CA VAL A 256 -4.94 -14.63 40.17
C VAL A 256 -5.25 -16.10 40.50
N PRO A 257 -6.34 -16.38 41.28
CA PRO A 257 -6.73 -17.73 41.60
C PRO A 257 -7.34 -18.43 40.37
N THR A 258 -6.48 -19.09 39.57
CA THR A 258 -6.89 -19.90 38.42
C THR A 258 -6.21 -21.27 38.50
N GLU A 259 -6.95 -22.31 38.13
CA GLU A 259 -6.42 -23.69 38.02
C GLU A 259 -5.68 -23.97 36.70
N VAL A 260 -5.76 -23.04 35.74
CA VAL A 260 -5.17 -23.19 34.40
C VAL A 260 -3.65 -23.16 34.49
N LYS A 261 -3.01 -24.18 33.93
CA LYS A 261 -1.53 -24.28 33.82
C LYS A 261 -1.11 -23.98 32.37
N ALA A 262 0.14 -23.55 32.18
CA ALA A 262 0.69 -23.31 30.85
C ALA A 262 0.66 -24.55 29.96
N GLU A 263 0.93 -25.72 30.56
CA GLU A 263 0.88 -27.03 29.86
C GLU A 263 -0.52 -27.41 29.33
N ASP A 264 -1.61 -26.84 29.90
CA ASP A 264 -2.99 -27.11 29.45
C ASP A 264 -3.38 -26.31 28.21
N LEU A 265 -2.53 -25.41 27.73
CA LEU A 265 -2.81 -24.43 26.67
C LEU A 265 -2.31 -24.87 25.28
N VAL A 266 -2.11 -26.17 25.10
CA VAL A 266 -1.79 -26.77 23.79
C VAL A 266 -2.93 -26.52 22.82
N LEU A 267 -2.58 -26.22 21.57
CA LEU A 267 -3.55 -26.06 20.48
C LEU A 267 -4.30 -27.40 20.26
N GLY A 268 -5.61 -27.35 20.24
CA GLY A 268 -6.47 -28.49 19.93
C GLY A 268 -6.71 -28.63 18.42
N GLU A 269 -7.44 -29.67 18.06
CA GLU A 269 -7.86 -29.91 16.68
C GLU A 269 -8.89 -28.87 16.21
N ILE A 270 -8.85 -28.50 14.93
CA ILE A 270 -9.81 -27.60 14.29
C ILE A 270 -11.16 -28.34 14.14
N GLN A 271 -12.24 -27.67 14.50
CA GLN A 271 -13.59 -28.24 14.47
C GLN A 271 -14.40 -27.72 13.28
N ASP A 272 -14.23 -28.35 12.13
CA ASP A 272 -14.89 -27.99 10.86
C ASP A 272 -16.40 -27.79 10.98
N ALA A 273 -17.06 -28.70 11.69
CA ALA A 273 -18.50 -28.68 11.89
C ALA A 273 -18.98 -27.41 12.66
N VAL A 274 -18.12 -26.82 13.48
CA VAL A 274 -18.40 -25.56 14.20
C VAL A 274 -18.09 -24.36 13.34
N LEU A 275 -16.97 -24.40 12.60
CA LEU A 275 -16.45 -23.24 11.89
C LEU A 275 -17.14 -22.96 10.57
N LYS A 276 -17.42 -23.99 9.76
CA LYS A 276 -18.05 -23.83 8.42
C LYS A 276 -19.36 -23.01 8.48
N PRO A 277 -20.34 -23.34 9.33
CA PRO A 277 -21.57 -22.56 9.40
C PRO A 277 -21.36 -21.09 9.82
N ILE A 278 -20.38 -20.84 10.71
CA ILE A 278 -20.09 -19.48 11.18
C ILE A 278 -19.43 -18.65 10.09
N PHE A 279 -18.48 -19.23 9.36
CA PHE A 279 -17.80 -18.53 8.26
C PHE A 279 -18.75 -18.23 7.10
N ASP A 280 -19.69 -19.16 6.81
CA ASP A 280 -20.74 -18.94 5.80
C ASP A 280 -21.70 -17.82 6.23
N GLU A 281 -22.20 -17.86 7.48
CA GLU A 281 -23.09 -16.83 8.04
C GLU A 281 -22.45 -15.45 8.06
N LEU A 282 -21.17 -15.37 8.37
CA LEU A 282 -20.40 -14.13 8.45
C LEU A 282 -19.72 -13.75 7.11
N GLU A 283 -19.91 -14.53 6.05
CA GLU A 283 -19.29 -14.32 4.72
C GLU A 283 -17.75 -14.14 4.79
N LEU A 284 -17.10 -14.89 5.69
CA LEU A 284 -15.66 -14.83 5.92
C LEU A 284 -14.89 -15.84 5.04
N PHE A 285 -15.24 -15.93 3.75
CA PHE A 285 -14.73 -16.93 2.83
C PHE A 285 -13.21 -16.97 2.70
N SER A 286 -12.55 -15.82 2.79
CA SER A 286 -11.08 -15.75 2.75
C SER A 286 -10.42 -16.34 4.00
N LEU A 287 -11.02 -16.16 5.17
CA LEU A 287 -10.55 -16.76 6.42
C LEU A 287 -10.88 -18.26 6.46
N ALA A 288 -12.09 -18.64 6.00
CA ALA A 288 -12.49 -20.04 5.86
C ALA A 288 -11.48 -20.82 5.00
N LYS A 289 -11.12 -20.26 3.84
CA LYS A 289 -10.10 -20.86 2.98
C LYS A 289 -8.77 -21.06 3.72
N ARG A 290 -8.29 -20.08 4.48
CA ARG A 290 -7.06 -20.19 5.27
C ARG A 290 -7.16 -21.29 6.34
N VAL A 291 -8.24 -21.28 7.13
CA VAL A 291 -8.42 -22.22 8.24
C VAL A 291 -8.52 -23.65 7.75
N PHE A 292 -9.35 -23.92 6.74
CA PHE A 292 -9.56 -25.29 6.25
C PHE A 292 -8.41 -25.79 5.35
N THR A 293 -7.54 -24.90 4.88
CA THR A 293 -6.29 -25.28 4.21
C THR A 293 -5.25 -25.74 5.22
N ILE A 294 -5.21 -25.18 6.44
CA ILE A 294 -4.27 -25.60 7.50
C ILE A 294 -4.47 -27.08 7.87
N GLU A 295 -5.71 -27.57 7.93
CA GLU A 295 -6.00 -28.97 8.28
C GLU A 295 -5.67 -29.97 7.15
N HIS A 296 -5.79 -29.54 5.89
CA HIS A 296 -5.40 -30.37 4.75
C HIS A 296 -3.88 -30.33 4.46
N GLU A 297 -3.17 -29.32 4.98
CA GLU A 297 -1.73 -29.17 4.74
C GLU A 297 -0.87 -30.17 5.51
N GLU A 298 -1.25 -30.64 6.70
CA GLU A 298 -0.52 -31.75 7.34
C GLU A 298 -0.56 -33.05 6.52
N ASN A 299 -1.64 -33.24 5.72
CA ASN A 299 -1.77 -34.39 4.83
C ASN A 299 -1.32 -34.13 3.38
N LEU A 300 -1.28 -32.84 2.93
CA LEU A 300 -0.89 -32.47 1.56
C LEU A 300 0.57 -31.97 1.46
N VAL A 301 1.11 -31.38 2.52
CA VAL A 301 2.53 -31.03 2.61
C VAL A 301 3.39 -32.29 2.65
N GLU A 302 2.93 -33.38 3.29
CA GLU A 302 3.59 -34.68 3.17
C GLU A 302 3.54 -35.26 1.74
N THR A 303 2.51 -34.93 0.95
CA THR A 303 2.35 -35.42 -0.41
C THR A 303 3.21 -34.67 -1.44
N ILE A 304 3.50 -33.37 -1.22
CA ILE A 304 4.30 -32.57 -2.16
C ILE A 304 5.80 -32.65 -1.82
N HIS A 305 6.18 -32.77 -0.54
CA HIS A 305 7.57 -33.07 -0.15
C HIS A 305 7.99 -34.53 -0.42
N SER A 306 7.07 -35.38 -0.83
CA SER A 306 7.37 -36.78 -1.23
C SER A 306 7.75 -36.95 -2.70
N GLU A 307 7.61 -35.91 -3.53
CA GLU A 307 8.14 -35.92 -4.89
C GLU A 307 9.66 -35.65 -4.85
N GLU A 308 10.45 -36.55 -5.45
CA GLU A 308 11.88 -36.33 -5.64
C GLU A 308 12.07 -35.07 -6.52
N VAL A 309 12.68 -34.02 -5.95
CA VAL A 309 13.05 -32.81 -6.68
C VAL A 309 14.52 -32.87 -7.06
N ASP A 310 14.84 -32.49 -8.29
CA ASP A 310 16.22 -32.37 -8.77
C ASP A 310 16.62 -30.88 -8.80
N TYR A 311 17.07 -30.36 -7.65
CA TYR A 311 17.61 -29.00 -7.50
C TYR A 311 19.11 -29.06 -7.34
N ARG A 312 19.86 -28.48 -8.30
CA ARG A 312 21.32 -28.60 -8.34
C ARG A 312 22.04 -27.32 -8.68
N GLU A 313 23.18 -27.09 -8.06
CA GLU A 313 24.11 -26.05 -8.40
C GLU A 313 24.96 -26.47 -9.63
N ILE A 314 25.17 -25.56 -10.54
CA ILE A 314 26.05 -25.70 -11.69
C ILE A 314 27.41 -25.11 -11.33
N THR A 315 28.37 -25.99 -11.04
CA THR A 315 29.71 -25.59 -10.56
C THR A 315 30.82 -25.78 -11.58
N THR A 316 30.63 -26.73 -12.51
CA THR A 316 31.65 -27.07 -13.51
C THR A 316 31.26 -26.60 -14.91
N VAL A 317 32.28 -26.44 -15.77
CA VAL A 317 32.10 -26.12 -17.19
C VAL A 317 31.27 -27.20 -17.91
N ALA A 318 31.50 -28.49 -17.55
CA ALA A 318 30.79 -29.60 -18.19
C ALA A 318 29.29 -29.56 -17.87
N GLU A 319 28.91 -29.31 -16.61
CA GLU A 319 27.51 -29.16 -16.19
C GLU A 319 26.84 -27.94 -16.87
N ARG A 320 27.58 -26.84 -16.99
CA ARG A 320 27.09 -25.66 -17.71
C ARG A 320 26.84 -25.96 -19.19
N ASP A 321 27.76 -26.68 -19.85
CA ASP A 321 27.61 -27.05 -21.25
C ASP A 321 26.44 -28.02 -21.44
N GLU A 322 26.21 -28.93 -20.49
CA GLU A 322 25.02 -29.80 -20.45
C GLU A 322 23.73 -28.96 -20.31
N LEU A 323 23.68 -28.00 -19.38
CA LEU A 323 22.55 -27.07 -19.21
C LEU A 323 22.26 -26.31 -20.52
N LEU A 324 23.28 -25.78 -21.18
CA LEU A 324 23.12 -25.09 -22.47
C LEU A 324 22.51 -26.01 -23.53
N GLN A 325 22.87 -27.29 -23.56
CA GLN A 325 22.28 -28.27 -24.49
C GLN A 325 20.82 -28.62 -24.12
N GLN A 326 20.50 -28.70 -22.83
CA GLN A 326 19.13 -28.90 -22.37
C GLN A 326 18.25 -27.71 -22.75
N LEU A 327 18.67 -26.48 -22.46
CA LEU A 327 17.96 -25.25 -22.81
C LEU A 327 17.79 -25.08 -24.33
N LYS A 328 18.77 -25.47 -25.13
CA LYS A 328 18.65 -25.46 -26.60
C LYS A 328 17.56 -26.40 -27.11
N LYS A 329 17.33 -27.53 -26.45
CA LYS A 329 16.32 -28.54 -26.87
C LYS A 329 14.92 -28.20 -26.33
N ALA A 330 14.82 -27.55 -25.17
CA ALA A 330 13.56 -27.21 -24.54
C ALA A 330 12.80 -26.15 -25.36
N PRO A 331 11.51 -26.35 -25.66
CA PRO A 331 10.69 -25.34 -26.33
C PRO A 331 10.33 -24.17 -25.41
N GLU A 332 10.30 -24.42 -24.10
CA GLU A 332 10.05 -23.42 -23.05
C GLU A 332 10.95 -23.69 -21.84
N TYR A 333 11.29 -22.63 -21.13
CA TYR A 333 12.14 -22.70 -19.94
C TYR A 333 11.90 -21.50 -19.03
N VAL A 334 12.23 -21.65 -17.74
CA VAL A 334 12.25 -20.56 -16.77
C VAL A 334 13.64 -19.95 -16.75
N LEU A 335 13.68 -18.62 -16.71
CA LEU A 335 14.82 -17.84 -16.22
C LEU A 335 14.36 -17.01 -15.03
N ASN A 336 15.07 -17.12 -13.93
CA ASN A 336 14.89 -16.34 -12.73
C ASN A 336 16.26 -15.74 -12.35
N VAL A 337 16.40 -14.43 -12.46
CA VAL A 337 17.64 -13.70 -12.18
C VAL A 337 17.62 -13.19 -10.76
N ILE A 338 18.61 -13.54 -9.97
CA ILE A 338 18.69 -13.14 -8.56
C ILE A 338 19.75 -12.05 -8.42
N PHE A 339 19.31 -10.87 -7.98
CA PHE A 339 20.15 -9.72 -7.73
C PHE A 339 20.55 -9.65 -6.25
N GLY A 340 21.79 -9.26 -5.99
CA GLY A 340 22.25 -8.84 -4.68
C GLY A 340 21.84 -7.40 -4.34
N ASP A 341 22.56 -6.78 -3.43
CA ASP A 341 22.32 -5.38 -3.06
C ASP A 341 22.67 -4.41 -4.19
N GLY A 342 21.82 -3.42 -4.44
CA GLY A 342 22.05 -2.37 -5.43
C GLY A 342 20.89 -2.17 -6.39
N THR A 343 21.09 -1.35 -7.43
CA THR A 343 20.12 -1.13 -8.49
C THR A 343 20.53 -1.90 -9.75
N ILE A 344 19.55 -2.22 -10.62
CA ILE A 344 19.81 -2.89 -11.90
C ILE A 344 20.81 -2.14 -12.81
N TYR A 345 21.09 -0.86 -12.52
CA TYR A 345 22.01 -0.02 -13.28
C TYR A 345 23.45 -0.07 -12.78
N ASN A 346 23.67 -0.41 -11.50
CA ASN A 346 25.01 -0.40 -10.89
C ASN A 346 25.39 -1.73 -10.19
N SER A 347 24.47 -2.71 -10.13
CA SER A 347 24.73 -4.05 -9.63
C SER A 347 24.75 -5.11 -10.75
N TYR A 348 25.26 -6.28 -10.43
CA TYR A 348 25.21 -7.48 -11.24
C TYR A 348 24.45 -8.56 -10.48
N PRO A 349 23.71 -9.47 -11.17
CA PRO A 349 23.08 -10.56 -10.50
C PRO A 349 24.10 -11.52 -9.91
N ASP A 350 23.71 -12.14 -8.80
CA ASP A 350 24.52 -13.14 -8.12
C ASP A 350 24.29 -14.51 -8.75
N TYR A 351 23.04 -14.80 -9.18
CA TYR A 351 22.69 -16.11 -9.75
C TYR A 351 21.80 -15.99 -10.98
N LEU A 352 21.95 -16.97 -11.89
CA LEU A 352 21.00 -17.30 -12.94
C LEU A 352 20.39 -18.66 -12.61
N CYS A 353 19.07 -18.73 -12.47
CA CYS A 353 18.36 -19.96 -12.17
C CYS A 353 17.50 -20.36 -13.36
N PHE A 354 17.48 -21.67 -13.67
CA PHE A 354 16.77 -22.22 -14.81
C PHE A 354 15.95 -23.45 -14.43
N SER A 355 14.80 -23.64 -15.09
CA SER A 355 14.03 -24.87 -15.07
C SER A 355 13.49 -25.16 -16.47
N THR A 356 13.42 -26.42 -16.85
CA THR A 356 12.87 -26.90 -18.13
C THR A 356 11.76 -27.93 -17.97
N ALA A 357 11.46 -28.32 -16.72
CA ALA A 357 10.41 -29.27 -16.37
C ALA A 357 10.01 -29.09 -14.90
N VAL A 358 8.83 -29.59 -14.56
CA VAL A 358 8.35 -29.66 -13.16
C VAL A 358 9.30 -30.51 -12.31
N ASN A 359 9.48 -30.14 -11.05
CA ASN A 359 10.36 -30.75 -10.06
C ASN A 359 11.87 -30.66 -10.40
N THR A 360 12.25 -29.79 -11.33
CA THR A 360 13.64 -29.60 -11.70
C THR A 360 14.01 -28.11 -11.69
N ALA A 361 15.15 -27.78 -11.10
CA ALA A 361 15.74 -26.47 -11.22
C ALA A 361 17.25 -26.55 -11.06
N CYS A 362 17.97 -25.66 -11.73
CA CYS A 362 19.39 -25.48 -11.51
C CYS A 362 19.72 -24.01 -11.36
N TYR A 363 20.75 -23.70 -10.59
CA TYR A 363 21.25 -22.36 -10.39
C TYR A 363 22.74 -22.27 -10.62
N LEU A 364 23.13 -21.19 -11.26
CA LEU A 364 24.51 -20.90 -11.64
C LEU A 364 24.94 -19.61 -10.95
N ARG A 365 25.92 -19.69 -10.10
CA ARG A 365 26.53 -18.50 -9.47
C ARG A 365 27.37 -17.73 -10.48
N LEU A 366 27.14 -16.44 -10.59
CA LEU A 366 27.92 -15.59 -11.48
C LEU A 366 29.21 -15.09 -10.81
N PRO A 367 30.31 -14.93 -11.56
CA PRO A 367 31.52 -14.34 -11.03
C PRO A 367 31.30 -12.89 -10.59
N SER A 368 31.88 -12.48 -9.46
CA SER A 368 31.81 -11.09 -8.97
C SER A 368 32.49 -10.07 -9.91
N ALA A 369 33.42 -10.51 -10.76
CA ALA A 369 34.06 -9.66 -11.74
C ALA A 369 33.15 -9.46 -12.95
N LYS A 370 32.77 -8.19 -13.23
CA LYS A 370 31.87 -7.78 -14.31
C LYS A 370 32.16 -8.47 -15.65
N ASP A 371 33.38 -8.35 -16.15
CA ASP A 371 33.75 -8.88 -17.47
C ASP A 371 33.53 -10.39 -17.56
N LYS A 372 33.84 -11.12 -16.47
CA LYS A 372 33.64 -12.57 -16.38
C LYS A 372 32.17 -12.95 -16.28
N ALA A 373 31.38 -12.19 -15.54
CA ALA A 373 29.93 -12.39 -15.48
C ALA A 373 29.30 -12.20 -16.86
N GLU A 374 29.65 -11.14 -17.58
CA GLU A 374 29.20 -10.89 -18.94
C GLU A 374 29.60 -12.00 -19.91
N GLU A 375 30.83 -12.55 -19.79
CA GLU A 375 31.27 -13.70 -20.60
C GLU A 375 30.37 -14.91 -20.39
N VAL A 376 30.04 -15.23 -19.12
CA VAL A 376 29.14 -16.35 -18.80
C VAL A 376 27.75 -16.13 -19.39
N ILE A 377 27.21 -14.92 -19.25
CA ILE A 377 25.88 -14.57 -19.75
C ILE A 377 25.77 -14.67 -21.26
N ARG A 378 26.81 -14.22 -21.97
CA ARG A 378 26.88 -14.31 -23.46
C ARG A 378 26.81 -15.74 -23.99
N LEU A 379 27.11 -16.75 -23.17
CA LEU A 379 26.92 -18.15 -23.56
C LEU A 379 25.44 -18.51 -23.74
N PHE A 380 24.52 -17.85 -22.99
CA PHE A 380 23.09 -18.04 -23.10
C PHE A 380 22.43 -17.23 -24.23
N LYS A 381 23.16 -16.30 -24.85
CA LYS A 381 22.69 -15.45 -25.95
C LYS A 381 21.92 -16.23 -27.03
N PRO A 382 22.42 -17.36 -27.59
CA PRO A 382 21.70 -18.12 -28.64
C PRO A 382 20.37 -18.70 -28.18
N ILE A 383 20.12 -18.81 -26.86
CA ILE A 383 18.87 -19.31 -26.28
C ILE A 383 17.92 -18.14 -26.03
N LEU A 384 18.43 -17.05 -25.44
CA LEU A 384 17.66 -15.86 -25.11
C LEU A 384 17.19 -15.07 -26.34
N GLU A 385 17.93 -15.17 -27.45
CA GLU A 385 17.58 -14.51 -28.72
C GLU A 385 16.82 -15.42 -29.70
N ASP A 386 16.44 -16.63 -29.27
CA ASP A 386 15.66 -17.58 -30.09
C ASP A 386 14.17 -17.27 -30.04
N LYS A 387 13.59 -16.73 -31.12
CA LYS A 387 12.18 -16.33 -31.23
C LYS A 387 11.17 -17.48 -31.15
N ASP A 388 11.62 -18.70 -31.35
CA ASP A 388 10.76 -19.89 -31.34
C ASP A 388 10.58 -20.48 -29.94
N LYS A 389 11.32 -19.96 -28.94
CA LYS A 389 11.24 -20.40 -27.55
C LYS A 389 10.37 -19.50 -26.69
N THR A 390 9.81 -20.10 -25.64
CA THR A 390 9.07 -19.37 -24.60
C THR A 390 9.93 -19.25 -23.35
N LEU A 391 10.18 -18.02 -22.93
CA LEU A 391 10.78 -17.69 -21.65
C LEU A 391 9.69 -17.48 -20.60
N ILE A 392 9.74 -18.21 -19.50
CA ILE A 392 8.88 -18.04 -18.32
C ILE A 392 9.68 -17.28 -17.28
N SER A 393 9.10 -16.21 -16.72
CA SER A 393 9.75 -15.42 -15.68
C SER A 393 8.71 -14.79 -14.73
N ASN A 394 9.18 -14.07 -13.72
CA ASN A 394 8.35 -13.30 -12.80
C ASN A 394 8.95 -11.89 -12.68
N ASP A 395 8.25 -10.88 -13.19
CA ASP A 395 8.73 -9.50 -13.27
C ASP A 395 9.95 -9.31 -14.20
N VAL A 396 9.85 -9.87 -15.40
CA VAL A 396 10.94 -10.02 -16.39
C VAL A 396 11.55 -8.69 -16.89
N LYS A 397 10.92 -7.57 -16.61
CA LYS A 397 11.34 -6.25 -17.14
C LYS A 397 12.76 -5.88 -16.68
N ASP A 398 13.10 -6.11 -15.44
CA ASP A 398 14.42 -5.84 -14.87
C ASP A 398 15.47 -6.77 -15.50
N ASP A 399 15.12 -8.02 -15.77
CA ASP A 399 15.97 -9.00 -16.47
C ASP A 399 16.29 -8.50 -17.89
N ILE A 400 15.30 -7.99 -18.63
CA ILE A 400 15.48 -7.43 -19.97
C ILE A 400 16.47 -6.25 -19.93
N ILE A 401 16.29 -5.31 -18.99
CA ILE A 401 17.16 -4.13 -18.86
C ILE A 401 18.59 -4.55 -18.59
N TRP A 402 18.77 -5.48 -17.66
CA TRP A 402 20.08 -5.90 -17.23
C TRP A 402 20.82 -6.73 -18.30
N LEU A 403 20.15 -7.72 -18.93
CA LEU A 403 20.73 -8.54 -20.00
C LEU A 403 21.17 -7.70 -21.19
N ARG A 404 20.39 -6.65 -21.52
CA ARG A 404 20.77 -5.70 -22.57
C ARG A 404 22.06 -4.98 -22.25
N ARG A 405 22.32 -4.60 -21.00
CA ARG A 405 23.60 -4.02 -20.56
C ARG A 405 24.76 -4.99 -20.76
N ALA A 406 24.52 -6.30 -20.62
CA ALA A 406 25.50 -7.35 -20.91
C ALA A 406 25.63 -7.70 -22.41
N GLY A 407 24.90 -7.02 -23.29
CA GLY A 407 24.92 -7.23 -24.74
C GLY A 407 24.10 -8.42 -25.24
N VAL A 408 23.07 -8.80 -24.46
CA VAL A 408 22.12 -9.89 -24.77
C VAL A 408 20.72 -9.32 -24.81
N GLU A 409 19.97 -9.61 -25.87
CA GLU A 409 18.53 -9.26 -25.96
C GLU A 409 17.66 -10.47 -25.69
N ILE A 410 16.50 -10.26 -25.06
CA ILE A 410 15.47 -11.28 -24.95
C ILE A 410 14.56 -11.12 -26.17
N LEU A 411 14.63 -12.09 -27.09
CA LEU A 411 13.78 -12.16 -28.28
C LEU A 411 12.77 -13.30 -28.20
N ASN A 412 12.83 -14.11 -27.15
CA ASN A 412 11.85 -15.18 -26.88
C ASN A 412 10.43 -14.63 -26.78
N LYS A 413 9.44 -15.50 -26.96
CA LYS A 413 8.10 -15.23 -26.43
C LYS A 413 8.19 -15.24 -24.90
N ILE A 414 7.61 -14.26 -24.25
CA ILE A 414 7.70 -14.14 -22.81
C ILE A 414 6.35 -14.51 -22.17
N PHE A 415 6.40 -15.32 -21.11
CA PHE A 415 5.30 -15.54 -20.20
C PHE A 415 5.70 -15.06 -18.80
N ASP A 416 5.14 -13.92 -18.37
CA ASP A 416 5.38 -13.36 -17.04
C ASP A 416 4.26 -13.75 -16.08
N VAL A 417 4.61 -14.45 -15.00
CA VAL A 417 3.69 -14.99 -13.99
C VAL A 417 2.99 -13.87 -13.23
N LYS A 418 3.72 -12.81 -12.84
CA LYS A 418 3.19 -11.66 -12.11
C LYS A 418 2.13 -10.92 -12.95
N ILE A 419 2.42 -10.66 -14.21
CA ILE A 419 1.51 -9.98 -15.13
C ILE A 419 0.29 -10.86 -15.43
N ALA A 420 0.46 -12.17 -15.61
CA ALA A 420 -0.64 -13.11 -15.81
C ALA A 420 -1.62 -13.09 -14.63
N HIS A 421 -1.10 -13.17 -13.41
CA HIS A 421 -1.90 -13.09 -12.20
C HIS A 421 -2.59 -11.72 -12.02
N TYR A 422 -1.88 -10.63 -12.34
CA TYR A 422 -2.47 -9.29 -12.31
C TYR A 422 -3.67 -9.15 -13.25
N VAL A 423 -3.60 -9.68 -14.46
CA VAL A 423 -4.73 -9.66 -15.41
C VAL A 423 -5.93 -10.43 -14.87
N LEU A 424 -5.70 -11.55 -14.17
CA LEU A 424 -6.75 -12.38 -13.54
C LEU A 424 -7.34 -11.74 -12.28
N GLN A 425 -6.49 -11.16 -11.41
CA GLN A 425 -6.82 -10.73 -10.06
C GLN A 425 -6.24 -9.33 -9.76
N PRO A 426 -6.68 -8.25 -10.46
CA PRO A 426 -6.02 -6.94 -10.41
C PRO A 426 -6.04 -6.25 -9.03
N ASP A 427 -6.81 -6.75 -8.08
CA ASP A 427 -6.93 -6.23 -6.70
C ASP A 427 -6.15 -7.06 -5.66
N SER A 428 -5.42 -8.12 -6.10
CA SER A 428 -4.65 -9.01 -5.23
C SER A 428 -3.19 -8.54 -5.10
N SER A 429 -2.45 -9.11 -4.15
CA SER A 429 -0.99 -9.05 -4.16
C SER A 429 -0.44 -9.98 -5.23
N HIS A 430 0.60 -9.55 -5.93
CA HIS A 430 1.24 -10.29 -7.02
C HIS A 430 2.64 -10.78 -6.64
N GLU A 431 2.90 -10.93 -5.34
CA GLU A 431 4.10 -11.60 -4.83
C GLU A 431 4.03 -13.09 -5.13
N LEU A 432 5.17 -13.69 -5.49
CA LEU A 432 5.24 -15.10 -5.93
C LEU A 432 4.65 -16.06 -4.89
N GLU A 433 4.90 -15.81 -3.60
CA GLU A 433 4.35 -16.58 -2.48
C GLU A 433 2.82 -16.60 -2.50
N ARG A 434 2.24 -15.45 -2.81
CA ARG A 434 0.79 -15.32 -2.88
C ARG A 434 0.22 -16.02 -4.10
N ILE A 435 0.87 -15.88 -5.25
CA ILE A 435 0.46 -16.54 -6.50
C ILE A 435 0.54 -18.05 -6.35
N ALA A 436 1.66 -18.57 -5.81
CA ALA A 436 1.83 -20.00 -5.58
C ALA A 436 0.76 -20.57 -4.64
N LEU A 437 0.43 -19.85 -3.57
CA LEU A 437 -0.61 -20.27 -2.65
C LEU A 437 -2.01 -20.26 -3.31
N GLU A 438 -2.35 -19.22 -4.09
CA GLU A 438 -3.67 -19.09 -4.70
C GLU A 438 -3.89 -20.05 -5.87
N MET A 439 -2.86 -20.26 -6.69
CA MET A 439 -3.00 -21.02 -7.94
C MET A 439 -2.61 -22.49 -7.83
N LEU A 440 -1.67 -22.83 -6.94
CA LEU A 440 -1.15 -24.19 -6.77
C LEU A 440 -1.48 -24.79 -5.40
N ASN A 441 -2.01 -24.00 -4.47
CA ASN A 441 -2.10 -24.35 -3.04
C ASN A 441 -0.73 -24.75 -2.46
N TYR A 442 0.33 -24.09 -2.93
CA TYR A 442 1.71 -24.37 -2.56
C TYR A 442 2.31 -23.25 -1.74
N ARG A 443 2.95 -23.60 -0.62
CA ARG A 443 3.65 -22.65 0.23
C ARG A 443 5.15 -22.78 0.00
N LEU A 444 5.76 -21.71 -0.51
CA LEU A 444 7.22 -21.62 -0.66
C LEU A 444 7.91 -21.72 0.70
N ILE A 445 9.02 -22.46 0.74
CA ILE A 445 9.88 -22.56 1.91
C ILE A 445 10.47 -21.18 2.14
N LYS A 446 10.19 -20.55 3.30
CA LYS A 446 10.85 -19.30 3.66
C LYS A 446 12.29 -19.60 4.02
N GLY A 447 13.24 -19.08 3.26
CA GLY A 447 14.59 -18.92 3.76
C GLY A 447 14.53 -18.08 5.03
N ASP A 448 15.09 -18.58 6.13
CA ASP A 448 15.16 -17.86 7.39
C ASP A 448 15.93 -16.55 7.19
N ASN A 449 15.19 -15.46 6.92
CA ASN A 449 15.69 -14.10 7.07
C ASN A 449 15.74 -13.75 8.57
N THR A 450 16.51 -14.51 9.35
CA THR A 450 16.94 -14.08 10.66
C THR A 450 18.15 -13.19 10.46
N GLU A 451 17.90 -11.88 10.39
CA GLU A 451 18.92 -10.86 10.65
C GLU A 451 19.39 -11.00 12.10
N ASN A 452 20.26 -11.96 12.34
CA ASN A 452 21.12 -12.00 13.51
C ASN A 452 22.48 -12.64 13.10
N PRO A 453 23.49 -11.81 12.74
CA PRO A 453 24.78 -12.33 12.27
C PRO A 453 25.67 -12.91 13.38
N GLN A 454 25.19 -13.15 14.58
CA GLN A 454 26.04 -13.46 15.72
C GLN A 454 25.96 -14.88 16.31
N LEU A 455 25.21 -15.82 15.74
CA LEU A 455 25.10 -17.17 16.31
C LEU A 455 25.03 -18.29 15.27
N SER A 456 25.90 -18.34 14.26
CA SER A 456 26.17 -19.62 13.59
C SER A 456 27.66 -19.92 13.58
N LEU A 457 28.03 -20.92 14.35
CA LEU A 457 29.40 -21.49 14.44
C LEU A 457 29.64 -22.58 13.37
N PHE A 458 28.76 -22.67 12.32
CA PHE A 458 28.90 -23.67 11.25
C PHE A 458 28.62 -23.06 9.88
N PRO A 459 29.40 -23.41 8.83
CA PRO A 459 29.36 -22.79 7.51
C PRO A 459 28.33 -23.45 6.55
N ASP A 460 27.08 -23.66 6.99
CA ASP A 460 26.02 -24.26 6.14
C ASP A 460 24.87 -23.29 5.76
N GLU A 461 25.03 -21.97 5.99
CA GLU A 461 24.00 -20.98 5.64
C GLU A 461 23.83 -20.74 4.13
N ASP A 462 24.88 -20.92 3.34
CA ASP A 462 24.82 -20.74 1.88
C ASP A 462 23.93 -21.82 1.21
N SER A 463 23.91 -23.06 1.72
CA SER A 463 23.15 -24.15 1.12
C SER A 463 21.62 -24.05 1.30
N LYS A 464 21.13 -23.29 2.27
CA LYS A 464 19.68 -23.06 2.48
C LYS A 464 19.12 -21.97 1.58
N LYS A 465 19.88 -20.88 1.39
CA LYS A 465 19.48 -19.79 0.46
C LYS A 465 19.44 -20.26 -0.98
N ASP A 466 20.37 -21.12 -1.37
CA ASP A 466 20.47 -21.63 -2.72
C ASP A 466 19.30 -22.54 -3.11
N LYS A 467 18.77 -23.29 -2.16
CA LYS A 467 17.55 -24.12 -2.36
C LYS A 467 16.29 -23.32 -2.55
N ASP A 468 16.16 -22.16 -1.88
CA ASP A 468 15.04 -21.23 -2.05
C ASP A 468 14.95 -20.71 -3.50
N PHE A 469 16.09 -20.38 -4.13
CA PHE A 469 16.09 -19.90 -5.52
C PHE A 469 15.67 -20.99 -6.51
N ALA A 470 16.09 -22.23 -6.29
CA ALA A 470 15.71 -23.36 -7.11
C ALA A 470 14.23 -23.69 -6.99
N GLU A 471 13.68 -23.70 -5.77
CA GLU A 471 12.26 -23.90 -5.52
C GLU A 471 11.41 -22.82 -6.21
N ARG A 472 11.75 -21.53 -6.04
CA ARG A 472 11.08 -20.42 -6.71
C ARG A 472 11.07 -20.59 -8.22
N THR A 473 12.16 -21.06 -8.79
CA THR A 473 12.31 -21.27 -10.23
C THR A 473 11.43 -22.43 -10.73
N ASP A 474 11.36 -23.54 -10.00
CA ASP A 474 10.45 -24.67 -10.33
C ASP A 474 8.98 -24.24 -10.25
N ILE A 475 8.61 -23.49 -9.20
CA ILE A 475 7.24 -23.00 -9.02
C ILE A 475 6.78 -22.11 -10.16
N LEU A 476 7.65 -21.30 -10.76
CA LEU A 476 7.32 -20.51 -11.94
C LEU A 476 6.93 -21.38 -13.13
N PHE A 477 7.62 -22.53 -13.32
CA PHE A 477 7.29 -23.47 -14.38
C PHE A 477 5.90 -24.07 -14.18
N ARG A 478 5.56 -24.47 -12.95
CA ARG A 478 4.23 -25.02 -12.60
C ARG A 478 3.11 -23.97 -12.75
N LEU A 479 3.37 -22.72 -12.34
CA LEU A 479 2.40 -21.63 -12.39
C LEU A 479 1.99 -21.27 -13.82
N LYS A 480 2.92 -21.34 -14.78
CA LYS A 480 2.66 -20.99 -16.18
C LYS A 480 1.43 -21.71 -16.73
N GLY A 481 1.37 -23.03 -16.63
CA GLY A 481 0.25 -23.81 -17.16
C GLY A 481 -1.08 -23.46 -16.51
N LYS A 482 -1.09 -23.29 -15.17
CA LYS A 482 -2.32 -22.95 -14.42
C LYS A 482 -2.83 -21.54 -14.73
N LEU A 483 -1.93 -20.57 -14.85
CA LEU A 483 -2.30 -19.19 -15.17
C LEU A 483 -2.76 -19.06 -16.62
N GLU A 484 -2.11 -19.75 -17.54
CA GLU A 484 -2.51 -19.76 -18.96
C GLU A 484 -3.90 -20.35 -19.13
N GLU A 485 -4.19 -21.51 -18.50
CA GLU A 485 -5.51 -22.15 -18.48
C GLU A 485 -6.57 -21.19 -17.92
N ALA A 486 -6.30 -20.57 -16.75
CA ALA A 486 -7.22 -19.63 -16.12
C ALA A 486 -7.50 -18.40 -16.98
N LEU A 487 -6.46 -17.85 -17.64
CA LEU A 487 -6.63 -16.71 -18.56
C LEU A 487 -7.51 -17.07 -19.76
N GLN A 488 -7.37 -18.28 -20.29
CA GLN A 488 -8.17 -18.79 -21.40
C GLN A 488 -9.64 -19.01 -20.99
N GLU A 489 -9.86 -19.66 -19.84
CA GLU A 489 -11.21 -19.92 -19.30
C GLU A 489 -12.03 -18.64 -19.10
N VAL A 490 -11.41 -17.58 -18.59
CA VAL A 490 -12.11 -16.31 -18.37
C VAL A 490 -12.07 -15.39 -19.58
N GLY A 491 -11.39 -15.76 -20.68
CA GLY A 491 -11.30 -15.00 -21.93
C GLY A 491 -10.39 -13.76 -21.86
N LEU A 492 -9.41 -13.76 -20.95
CA LEU A 492 -8.45 -12.66 -20.75
C LEU A 492 -7.08 -12.91 -21.40
N TYR A 493 -6.85 -14.08 -21.98
CA TYR A 493 -5.57 -14.44 -22.60
C TYR A 493 -5.17 -13.47 -23.72
N LYS A 494 -6.13 -13.04 -24.54
CA LYS A 494 -5.90 -12.07 -25.60
C LYS A 494 -5.40 -10.71 -25.08
N LEU A 495 -5.98 -10.21 -24.00
CA LEU A 495 -5.52 -8.98 -23.32
C LEU A 495 -4.08 -9.12 -22.83
N TYR A 496 -3.79 -10.27 -22.21
CA TYR A 496 -2.45 -10.61 -21.72
C TYR A 496 -1.43 -10.66 -22.86
N GLU A 497 -1.71 -11.41 -23.93
CA GLU A 497 -0.79 -11.66 -25.04
C GLU A 497 -0.60 -10.45 -25.97
N GLU A 498 -1.68 -9.69 -26.27
CA GLU A 498 -1.60 -8.60 -27.24
C GLU A 498 -1.29 -7.23 -26.65
N ILE A 499 -1.50 -7.04 -25.34
CA ILE A 499 -1.31 -5.74 -24.69
C ILE A 499 -0.29 -5.84 -23.56
N GLU A 500 -0.52 -6.67 -22.54
CA GLU A 500 0.31 -6.61 -21.34
C GLU A 500 1.72 -7.14 -21.58
N MET A 501 1.88 -8.23 -22.29
CA MET A 501 3.21 -8.79 -22.55
C MET A 501 4.06 -7.96 -23.52
N PRO A 502 3.56 -7.50 -24.68
CA PRO A 502 4.35 -6.62 -25.53
C PRO A 502 4.75 -5.31 -24.87
N LEU A 503 3.90 -4.80 -23.95
CA LEU A 503 4.20 -3.58 -23.20
C LEU A 503 5.42 -3.71 -22.30
N VAL A 504 5.73 -4.88 -21.76
CA VAL A 504 6.92 -5.11 -20.92
C VAL A 504 8.20 -4.65 -21.62
N SER A 505 8.36 -5.04 -22.88
CA SER A 505 9.54 -4.64 -23.67
C SER A 505 9.57 -3.13 -23.96
N VAL A 506 8.41 -2.50 -24.13
CA VAL A 506 8.31 -1.04 -24.30
C VAL A 506 8.78 -0.32 -23.05
N LEU A 507 8.25 -0.75 -21.87
CA LEU A 507 8.62 -0.15 -20.59
C LEU A 507 10.09 -0.40 -20.26
N ALA A 508 10.61 -1.58 -20.55
CA ALA A 508 12.04 -1.87 -20.40
C ALA A 508 12.92 -0.92 -21.23
N ASP A 509 12.53 -0.62 -22.47
CA ASP A 509 13.26 0.32 -23.34
C ASP A 509 13.18 1.75 -22.81
N MET A 510 12.02 2.18 -22.30
CA MET A 510 11.82 3.50 -21.69
C MET A 510 12.65 3.67 -20.42
N GLU A 511 12.63 2.67 -19.54
CA GLU A 511 13.42 2.69 -18.30
C GLU A 511 14.93 2.63 -18.58
N TYR A 512 15.36 1.81 -19.56
CA TYR A 512 16.75 1.75 -19.98
C TYR A 512 17.24 3.09 -20.53
N GLU A 513 16.46 3.77 -21.39
CA GLU A 513 16.82 5.09 -21.94
C GLU A 513 16.87 6.16 -20.83
N GLY A 514 15.89 6.16 -19.91
CA GLY A 514 15.78 7.15 -18.85
C GLY A 514 15.58 8.58 -19.35
N VAL A 515 15.51 9.53 -18.45
CA VAL A 515 15.33 10.96 -18.75
C VAL A 515 16.44 11.79 -18.09
N ALA A 516 17.04 12.70 -18.86
CA ALA A 516 18.04 13.59 -18.31
C ALA A 516 17.42 14.77 -17.58
N ILE A 517 18.10 15.22 -16.53
CA ILE A 517 17.68 16.34 -15.69
C ILE A 517 18.75 17.44 -15.74
N ASP A 518 18.29 18.66 -15.99
CA ASP A 518 19.11 19.86 -15.77
C ASP A 518 19.14 20.17 -14.27
N LYS A 519 20.21 19.70 -13.63
CA LYS A 519 20.41 19.93 -12.18
C LYS A 519 20.55 21.40 -11.86
N ALA A 520 21.19 22.20 -12.72
CA ALA A 520 21.38 23.63 -12.47
C ALA A 520 20.04 24.37 -12.44
N ALA A 521 19.11 24.01 -13.33
CA ALA A 521 17.75 24.56 -13.31
C ALA A 521 16.96 24.17 -12.05
N LEU A 522 17.17 22.96 -11.50
CA LEU A 522 16.56 22.56 -10.22
C LEU A 522 17.20 23.27 -9.01
N ASP A 523 18.52 23.47 -9.03
CA ASP A 523 19.22 24.19 -7.97
C ASP A 523 18.76 25.66 -7.93
N GLU A 524 18.61 26.33 -9.08
CA GLU A 524 18.06 27.68 -9.17
C GLU A 524 16.61 27.74 -8.66
N LEU A 525 15.78 26.79 -9.07
CA LEU A 525 14.39 26.69 -8.58
C LEU A 525 14.35 26.45 -7.06
N SER A 526 15.25 25.63 -6.54
CA SER A 526 15.35 25.35 -5.10
C SER A 526 15.64 26.62 -4.30
N GLU A 527 16.58 27.46 -4.78
CA GLU A 527 16.91 28.72 -4.12
C GLU A 527 15.74 29.74 -4.19
N ASP A 528 15.07 29.87 -5.34
CA ASP A 528 13.86 30.71 -5.46
C ASP A 528 12.75 30.24 -4.49
N LEU A 529 12.50 28.95 -4.44
CA LEU A 529 11.48 28.37 -3.53
C LEU A 529 11.84 28.62 -2.07
N LYS A 530 13.10 28.52 -1.65
CA LYS A 530 13.55 28.79 -0.27
C LYS A 530 13.30 30.23 0.11
N ILE A 531 13.61 31.17 -0.76
CA ILE A 531 13.37 32.61 -0.52
C ILE A 531 11.87 32.85 -0.33
N ARG A 532 11.04 32.36 -1.23
CA ARG A 532 9.58 32.55 -1.17
C ARG A 532 8.94 31.86 0.03
N ILE A 533 9.45 30.69 0.43
CA ILE A 533 9.03 29.99 1.64
C ILE A 533 9.33 30.86 2.86
N ALA A 534 10.54 31.40 2.98
CA ALA A 534 10.93 32.24 4.11
C ALA A 534 10.09 33.52 4.18
N GLU A 535 9.80 34.16 3.05
CA GLU A 535 8.92 35.32 2.98
C GLU A 535 7.50 35.00 3.43
N THR A 536 6.95 33.87 2.93
CA THR A 536 5.60 33.43 3.30
C THR A 536 5.51 33.04 4.78
N GLU A 537 6.55 32.41 5.32
CA GLU A 537 6.66 32.03 6.74
C GLU A 537 6.65 33.26 7.64
N LYS A 538 7.42 34.31 7.27
CA LYS A 538 7.42 35.59 7.98
C LYS A 538 6.02 36.22 8.01
N ILE A 539 5.32 36.25 6.87
CA ILE A 539 3.94 36.78 6.81
C ILE A 539 3.00 35.99 7.73
N ILE A 540 3.11 34.65 7.73
CA ILE A 540 2.29 33.80 8.59
C ILE A 540 2.58 34.10 10.07
N PHE A 541 3.84 34.22 10.47
CA PHE A 541 4.21 34.53 11.86
C PHE A 541 3.76 35.93 12.29
N GLU A 542 3.87 36.93 11.42
CA GLU A 542 3.34 38.29 11.68
C GLU A 542 1.81 38.27 11.90
N MET A 543 1.07 37.52 11.07
CA MET A 543 -0.38 37.36 11.22
C MET A 543 -0.78 36.53 12.45
N ALA A 544 0.01 35.55 12.83
CA ALA A 544 -0.23 34.69 14.00
C ALA A 544 0.23 35.35 15.32
N GLY A 545 1.06 36.40 15.23
CA GLY A 545 1.64 37.10 16.39
C GLY A 545 2.74 36.32 17.11
N LYS A 546 3.17 35.16 16.58
CA LYS A 546 4.27 34.35 17.14
C LYS A 546 4.80 33.36 16.10
N GLU A 547 6.02 32.88 16.35
CA GLU A 547 6.64 31.81 15.61
C GLU A 547 6.11 30.43 16.07
N PHE A 548 5.91 29.50 15.14
CA PHE A 548 5.48 28.13 15.41
C PHE A 548 5.83 27.23 14.23
N ASN A 549 5.77 25.91 14.41
CA ASN A 549 6.00 24.97 13.30
C ASN A 549 4.73 24.84 12.44
N ILE A 550 4.71 25.53 11.28
CA ILE A 550 3.59 25.54 10.31
C ILE A 550 3.32 24.14 9.76
N SER A 551 4.34 23.27 9.69
CA SER A 551 4.22 21.89 9.24
C SER A 551 3.64 20.95 10.32
N SER A 552 3.52 21.40 11.57
CA SER A 552 2.90 20.63 12.64
C SER A 552 1.38 20.81 12.64
N PRO A 553 0.57 19.78 12.33
CA PRO A 553 -0.89 19.88 12.34
C PRO A 553 -1.45 20.32 13.71
N LYS A 554 -0.79 19.91 14.80
CA LYS A 554 -1.19 20.26 16.16
C LYS A 554 -1.00 21.75 16.43
N GLN A 555 0.21 22.26 16.23
CA GLN A 555 0.51 23.68 16.49
C GLN A 555 -0.30 24.60 15.58
N LEU A 556 -0.42 24.23 14.30
CA LEU A 556 -1.22 24.98 13.36
C LEU A 556 -2.70 25.00 13.74
N GLY A 557 -3.25 23.87 14.20
CA GLY A 557 -4.64 23.80 14.66
C GLY A 557 -4.88 24.68 15.90
N GLU A 558 -3.97 24.67 16.88
CA GLU A 558 -4.04 25.55 18.07
C GLU A 558 -3.99 27.04 17.68
N ILE A 559 -3.15 27.41 16.70
CA ILE A 559 -3.08 28.80 16.22
C ILE A 559 -4.37 29.23 15.53
N LEU A 560 -4.79 28.49 14.51
CA LEU A 560 -5.94 28.89 13.68
C LEU A 560 -7.26 28.86 14.44
N PHE A 561 -7.49 27.83 15.22
CA PHE A 561 -8.81 27.55 15.80
C PHE A 561 -8.96 28.01 17.25
N ASP A 562 -7.92 27.87 18.09
CA ASP A 562 -8.01 28.25 19.50
C ASP A 562 -7.57 29.71 19.74
N GLN A 563 -6.54 30.22 19.01
CA GLN A 563 -6.04 31.58 19.24
C GLN A 563 -6.67 32.62 18.31
N MET A 564 -6.74 32.31 16.99
CA MET A 564 -7.30 33.22 16.01
C MET A 564 -8.82 33.10 15.88
N ASN A 565 -9.45 32.10 16.55
CA ASN A 565 -10.89 31.83 16.51
C ASN A 565 -11.46 31.76 15.09
N ILE A 566 -10.68 31.26 14.13
CA ILE A 566 -11.19 30.98 12.79
C ILE A 566 -12.13 29.78 12.97
N ASP A 567 -13.45 30.01 12.76
CA ASP A 567 -14.45 28.96 13.00
C ASP A 567 -14.13 27.75 12.14
N PRO A 568 -13.76 26.63 12.78
CA PRO A 568 -13.40 25.44 12.02
C PRO A 568 -14.60 24.78 11.36
N GLY A 569 -15.85 25.12 11.77
CA GLY A 569 -17.04 24.33 11.39
C GLY A 569 -16.78 22.83 11.64
N ASN A 570 -15.68 22.50 12.31
CA ASN A 570 -14.97 21.24 12.21
C ASN A 570 -14.92 20.44 13.48
N LYS A 571 -15.19 19.20 13.28
CA LYS A 571 -14.99 18.15 14.27
C LYS A 571 -13.48 17.96 14.50
N LYS A 572 -13.07 17.93 15.75
CA LYS A 572 -11.75 17.43 16.13
C LYS A 572 -11.58 15.99 15.63
N THR A 573 -10.38 15.61 15.27
CA THR A 573 -10.05 14.22 14.95
C THR A 573 -10.28 13.32 16.17
N LYS A 574 -10.28 12.01 15.97
CA LYS A 574 -10.44 11.03 17.08
C LYS A 574 -9.40 11.21 18.19
N THR A 575 -8.25 11.80 17.88
CA THR A 575 -7.17 12.16 18.84
C THR A 575 -7.37 13.51 19.49
N GLY A 576 -8.53 14.15 19.34
CA GLY A 576 -8.83 15.46 19.90
C GLY A 576 -8.16 16.64 19.22
N GLN A 577 -7.39 16.42 18.15
CA GLN A 577 -6.71 17.45 17.39
C GLN A 577 -7.60 17.98 16.26
N TYR A 578 -7.40 19.25 15.89
CA TYR A 578 -8.03 19.82 14.70
C TYR A 578 -7.44 19.25 13.42
N SER A 579 -8.29 18.96 12.44
CA SER A 579 -7.81 18.62 11.11
C SER A 579 -7.35 19.87 10.39
N THR A 580 -6.11 19.90 9.94
CA THR A 580 -5.51 20.96 9.11
C THR A 580 -5.17 20.45 7.72
N SER A 581 -5.91 19.44 7.22
CA SER A 581 -5.73 18.94 5.85
C SER A 581 -6.02 20.04 4.82
N GLU A 582 -5.44 19.93 3.63
CA GLU A 582 -5.69 20.86 2.52
C GLU A 582 -7.18 21.02 2.23
N GLN A 583 -7.94 19.92 2.30
CA GLN A 583 -9.38 19.92 2.09
C GLN A 583 -10.16 20.74 3.13
N VAL A 584 -9.67 20.80 4.36
CA VAL A 584 -10.24 21.61 5.44
C VAL A 584 -9.83 23.06 5.27
N LEU A 585 -8.54 23.32 5.06
CA LEU A 585 -8.03 24.68 4.93
C LEU A 585 -8.57 25.40 3.69
N SER A 586 -8.72 24.73 2.56
CA SER A 586 -9.29 25.33 1.34
C SER A 586 -10.74 25.82 1.53
N LYS A 587 -11.50 25.26 2.47
CA LYS A 587 -12.84 25.75 2.82
C LYS A 587 -12.81 27.03 3.66
N LEU A 588 -11.70 27.26 4.33
CA LEU A 588 -11.48 28.41 5.22
C LEU A 588 -10.66 29.54 4.55
N GLU A 589 -10.32 29.37 3.29
CA GLU A 589 -9.49 30.33 2.55
C GLU A 589 -10.10 31.74 2.54
N ASP A 590 -11.44 31.84 2.40
CA ASP A 590 -12.16 33.09 2.44
C ASP A 590 -12.41 33.63 3.88
N ALA A 591 -12.16 32.82 4.91
CA ALA A 591 -12.42 33.20 6.30
C ALA A 591 -11.31 34.08 6.89
N HIS A 592 -10.05 33.86 6.52
CA HIS A 592 -8.92 34.67 7.00
C HIS A 592 -7.73 34.56 6.05
N PRO A 593 -7.03 35.67 5.70
CA PRO A 593 -5.91 35.66 4.75
C PRO A 593 -4.76 34.69 5.10
N ILE A 594 -4.53 34.45 6.40
CA ILE A 594 -3.49 33.51 6.86
C ILE A 594 -3.65 32.14 6.27
N VAL A 595 -4.90 31.68 6.01
CA VAL A 595 -5.18 30.36 5.47
C VAL A 595 -4.63 30.22 4.04
N GLY A 596 -4.82 31.24 3.21
CA GLY A 596 -4.24 31.31 1.86
C GLY A 596 -2.70 31.25 1.90
N HIS A 597 -2.07 31.98 2.84
CA HIS A 597 -0.61 31.94 3.01
C HIS A 597 -0.12 30.56 3.48
N ILE A 598 -0.85 29.89 4.37
CA ILE A 598 -0.51 28.52 4.82
C ILE A 598 -0.63 27.50 3.68
N LEU A 599 -1.67 27.60 2.86
CA LEU A 599 -1.83 26.74 1.68
C LEU A 599 -0.69 26.97 0.68
N ASN A 600 -0.33 28.22 0.43
CA ASN A 600 0.81 28.59 -0.42
C ASN A 600 2.13 28.05 0.15
N TYR A 601 2.40 28.27 1.44
CA TYR A 601 3.59 27.74 2.13
C TYR A 601 3.72 26.22 1.95
N ARG A 602 2.65 25.48 2.18
CA ARG A 602 2.64 24.02 2.02
C ARG A 602 2.87 23.61 0.57
N GLY A 603 2.28 24.32 -0.39
CA GLY A 603 2.51 24.10 -1.82
C GLY A 603 3.97 24.30 -2.20
N LEU A 604 4.57 25.43 -1.83
CA LEU A 604 5.98 25.73 -2.07
C LEU A 604 6.91 24.70 -1.39
N LYS A 605 6.63 24.36 -0.12
CA LYS A 605 7.41 23.39 0.63
C LYS A 605 7.38 22.01 -0.02
N LYS A 606 6.21 21.56 -0.51
CA LYS A 606 6.08 20.32 -1.25
C LYS A 606 6.87 20.33 -2.56
N LEU A 607 6.82 21.44 -3.31
CA LEU A 607 7.61 21.59 -4.55
C LEU A 607 9.10 21.50 -4.27
N LEU A 608 9.56 22.16 -3.22
CA LEU A 608 10.96 22.13 -2.80
C LEU A 608 11.40 20.72 -2.42
N THR A 609 10.74 20.11 -1.43
CA THR A 609 11.21 18.86 -0.84
C THR A 609 10.93 17.62 -1.69
N THR A 610 9.82 17.59 -2.46
CA THR A 610 9.43 16.41 -3.25
C THR A 610 10.07 16.41 -4.63
N TYR A 611 10.38 17.58 -5.19
CA TYR A 611 10.88 17.69 -6.57
C TYR A 611 12.23 18.39 -6.66
N ALA A 612 12.36 19.66 -6.27
CA ALA A 612 13.58 20.41 -6.52
C ALA A 612 14.82 19.81 -5.82
N GLU A 613 14.68 19.40 -4.56
CA GLU A 613 15.76 18.79 -3.78
C GLU A 613 15.82 17.25 -3.95
N ALA A 614 14.68 16.59 -4.18
CA ALA A 614 14.67 15.12 -4.28
C ALA A 614 15.09 14.59 -5.66
N LEU A 615 14.63 15.19 -6.77
CA LEU A 615 14.94 14.68 -8.11
C LEU A 615 16.44 14.53 -8.39
N PRO A 616 17.32 15.46 -8.00
CA PRO A 616 18.77 15.27 -8.19
C PRO A 616 19.35 14.03 -7.51
N THR A 617 18.73 13.56 -6.41
CA THR A 617 19.21 12.36 -5.70
C THR A 617 18.90 11.05 -6.42
N TYR A 618 18.00 11.08 -7.41
CA TYR A 618 17.64 9.92 -8.25
C TYR A 618 18.46 9.83 -9.53
N ILE A 619 19.37 10.78 -9.78
CA ILE A 619 20.25 10.72 -10.95
C ILE A 619 21.24 9.56 -10.75
N ASP A 620 21.15 8.54 -11.59
CA ASP A 620 22.10 7.44 -11.58
C ASP A 620 23.49 7.91 -12.01
N PRO A 621 24.55 7.69 -11.19
CA PRO A 621 25.90 8.18 -11.52
C PRO A 621 26.51 7.58 -12.78
N ALA A 622 26.10 6.37 -13.20
CA ALA A 622 26.65 5.70 -14.36
C ALA A 622 26.06 6.22 -15.68
N THR A 623 24.80 6.64 -15.67
CA THR A 623 24.08 7.09 -16.86
C THR A 623 23.88 8.61 -16.91
N GLY A 624 23.95 9.29 -15.77
CA GLY A 624 23.64 10.72 -15.65
C GLY A 624 22.14 11.04 -15.82
N LYS A 625 21.26 10.05 -15.74
CA LYS A 625 19.82 10.16 -15.98
C LYS A 625 19.01 9.66 -14.80
N ILE A 626 17.74 10.00 -14.78
CA ILE A 626 16.74 9.39 -13.88
C ILE A 626 16.08 8.23 -14.63
N HIS A 627 16.02 7.08 -13.97
CA HIS A 627 15.36 5.88 -14.44
C HIS A 627 14.19 5.58 -13.51
N THR A 628 13.01 6.10 -13.85
CA THR A 628 11.80 5.76 -13.10
C THR A 628 11.41 4.32 -13.39
N HIS A 629 10.85 3.64 -12.40
CA HIS A 629 10.31 2.29 -12.58
C HIS A 629 8.80 2.38 -12.88
N PHE A 630 8.36 1.91 -14.04
CA PHE A 630 6.95 1.81 -14.41
C PHE A 630 6.37 0.49 -13.92
N ASN A 631 5.47 0.55 -12.93
CA ASN A 631 4.78 -0.64 -12.44
C ASN A 631 3.49 -0.86 -13.24
N GLN A 632 3.42 -2.02 -13.90
CA GLN A 632 2.30 -2.44 -14.74
C GLN A 632 1.22 -3.17 -13.94
N ALA A 633 1.56 -3.75 -12.79
CA ALA A 633 0.73 -4.65 -12.01
C ALA A 633 0.26 -4.03 -10.67
N GLU A 634 0.04 -2.71 -10.60
CA GLU A 634 -0.38 -2.04 -9.37
C GLU A 634 -1.80 -1.49 -9.45
N ALA A 635 -2.10 -0.75 -10.50
CA ALA A 635 -3.40 -0.09 -10.60
C ALA A 635 -4.45 -1.05 -11.18
N ALA A 636 -5.47 -1.35 -10.40
CA ALA A 636 -6.56 -2.23 -10.84
C ALA A 636 -7.40 -1.70 -12.04
N THR A 637 -7.16 -0.45 -12.45
CA THR A 637 -7.74 0.15 -13.66
C THR A 637 -6.94 -0.16 -14.93
N GLY A 638 -5.79 -0.77 -14.84
CA GLY A 638 -4.87 -0.97 -15.96
C GLY A 638 -3.90 0.19 -16.21
N ARG A 639 -4.01 1.30 -15.46
CA ARG A 639 -3.05 2.41 -15.58
C ARG A 639 -1.67 1.99 -15.09
N LEU A 640 -0.63 2.56 -15.70
CA LEU A 640 0.73 2.45 -15.17
C LEU A 640 0.89 3.34 -13.95
N SER A 641 1.71 2.94 -13.00
CA SER A 641 2.26 3.82 -11.97
C SER A 641 3.77 4.01 -12.19
N SER A 642 4.30 5.09 -11.67
CA SER A 642 5.72 5.44 -11.78
C SER A 642 6.30 5.57 -10.37
N LEU A 643 7.41 4.89 -10.12
CA LEU A 643 8.04 4.77 -8.81
C LEU A 643 9.53 5.14 -8.89
N ASN A 644 10.08 5.62 -7.82
CA ASN A 644 11.51 5.86 -7.61
C ASN A 644 12.24 6.65 -8.72
N PRO A 645 11.79 7.89 -9.06
CA PRO A 645 10.73 8.70 -8.46
C PRO A 645 9.40 8.60 -9.21
N ASN A 646 8.28 9.04 -8.57
CA ASN A 646 7.01 9.15 -9.27
C ASN A 646 6.97 10.39 -10.15
N LEU A 647 7.20 10.21 -11.45
CA LEU A 647 7.21 11.29 -12.45
C LEU A 647 5.81 11.64 -12.97
N GLN A 648 4.80 10.80 -12.72
CA GLN A 648 3.41 11.06 -13.15
C GLN A 648 2.70 12.10 -12.29
N ASN A 649 3.27 12.44 -11.11
CA ASN A 649 2.66 13.40 -10.18
C ASN A 649 3.28 14.80 -10.24
N ILE A 650 4.12 15.10 -11.23
CA ILE A 650 4.73 16.42 -11.41
C ILE A 650 3.64 17.44 -11.74
N PRO A 651 3.49 18.52 -10.90
CA PRO A 651 2.39 19.46 -11.05
C PRO A 651 2.43 20.23 -12.38
N ILE A 652 1.25 20.43 -12.98
CA ILE A 652 1.11 21.21 -14.23
C ILE A 652 0.23 22.45 -14.05
N ARG A 653 -0.60 22.49 -12.99
CA ARG A 653 -1.63 23.52 -12.84
C ARG A 653 -1.09 24.88 -12.40
N THR A 654 -0.03 24.89 -11.59
CA THR A 654 0.61 26.10 -11.09
C THR A 654 1.81 26.50 -11.94
N ALA A 655 2.15 27.77 -11.97
CA ALA A 655 3.34 28.26 -12.70
C ALA A 655 4.62 27.64 -12.14
N GLU A 656 4.71 27.52 -10.82
CA GLU A 656 5.83 26.91 -10.12
C GLU A 656 5.96 25.40 -10.46
N GLY A 657 4.84 24.67 -10.47
CA GLY A 657 4.83 23.26 -10.86
C GLY A 657 5.29 23.06 -12.31
N ARG A 658 4.88 23.95 -13.22
CA ARG A 658 5.37 23.92 -14.61
C ARG A 658 6.88 24.20 -14.72
N ASN A 659 7.44 25.02 -13.85
CA ASN A 659 8.88 25.30 -13.84
C ASN A 659 9.72 24.05 -13.58
N ILE A 660 9.20 23.06 -12.81
CA ILE A 660 9.88 21.76 -12.63
C ILE A 660 10.08 21.06 -13.98
N ARG A 661 9.11 21.14 -14.89
CA ARG A 661 9.18 20.52 -16.22
C ARG A 661 10.27 21.13 -17.11
N LYS A 662 10.76 22.33 -16.81
CA LYS A 662 11.90 22.93 -17.52
C LYS A 662 13.20 22.17 -17.31
N ALA A 663 13.32 21.50 -16.15
CA ALA A 663 14.49 20.71 -15.82
C ALA A 663 14.55 19.37 -16.55
N PHE A 664 13.44 18.90 -17.14
CA PHE A 664 13.41 17.67 -17.91
C PHE A 664 13.84 17.95 -19.35
N ILE A 665 15.01 17.45 -19.70
CA ILE A 665 15.69 17.66 -20.97
C ILE A 665 16.11 16.32 -21.59
N THR A 666 16.63 16.32 -22.80
CA THR A 666 17.16 15.11 -23.45
C THR A 666 18.61 14.79 -23.05
N GLY A 667 19.35 15.80 -22.57
CA GLY A 667 20.77 15.67 -22.21
C GLY A 667 21.73 15.51 -23.38
N ASP A 668 21.23 15.62 -24.62
CA ASP A 668 21.97 15.44 -25.86
C ASP A 668 21.59 16.55 -26.85
N PRO A 669 22.57 17.33 -27.36
CA PRO A 669 22.30 18.46 -28.22
C PRO A 669 21.67 18.09 -29.57
N ASP A 670 21.81 16.87 -30.04
CA ASP A 670 21.23 16.41 -31.31
C ASP A 670 19.74 16.04 -31.17
N TYR A 671 19.20 16.10 -29.93
CA TYR A 671 17.82 15.71 -29.63
C TYR A 671 17.04 16.83 -28.94
N GLY A 672 15.76 16.91 -29.25
CA GLY A 672 14.78 17.70 -28.56
C GLY A 672 13.74 16.84 -27.83
N PHE A 673 12.99 17.48 -26.97
CA PHE A 673 11.87 16.85 -26.28
C PHE A 673 10.61 16.93 -27.15
N PHE A 674 9.96 15.80 -27.40
CA PHE A 674 8.70 15.75 -28.15
C PHE A 674 7.60 15.17 -27.26
N SER A 675 6.45 15.81 -27.21
CA SER A 675 5.29 15.37 -26.45
C SER A 675 4.09 15.15 -27.38
N ALA A 676 3.31 14.12 -27.05
CA ALA A 676 2.04 13.81 -27.71
C ALA A 676 0.99 13.44 -26.65
N ASP A 677 -0.15 14.16 -26.64
CA ASP A 677 -1.19 14.03 -25.63
C ASP A 677 -2.58 13.81 -26.25
N TYR A 678 -3.35 12.86 -25.72
CA TYR A 678 -4.71 12.61 -26.14
C TYR A 678 -5.66 13.74 -25.74
N SER A 679 -6.35 14.28 -26.68
CA SER A 679 -7.36 15.32 -26.44
C SER A 679 -8.66 14.70 -25.89
N GLN A 680 -8.92 14.85 -24.59
CA GLN A 680 -10.19 14.48 -23.94
C GLN A 680 -10.58 13.00 -24.14
N VAL A 681 -9.64 12.08 -24.07
CA VAL A 681 -9.86 10.65 -24.36
C VAL A 681 -11.01 10.05 -23.56
N GLU A 682 -11.15 10.39 -22.28
CA GLU A 682 -12.21 9.85 -21.41
C GLU A 682 -13.60 10.36 -21.80
N LEU A 683 -13.73 11.60 -22.26
CA LEU A 683 -14.99 12.13 -22.80
C LEU A 683 -15.36 11.49 -24.15
N ARG A 684 -14.38 11.22 -24.99
CA ARG A 684 -14.57 10.49 -26.26
C ARG A 684 -15.00 9.04 -26.01
N LEU A 685 -14.40 8.40 -25.01
CA LEU A 685 -14.83 7.07 -24.57
C LEU A 685 -16.24 7.09 -23.97
N MET A 686 -16.60 8.10 -23.19
CA MET A 686 -17.98 8.25 -22.72
C MET A 686 -18.96 8.42 -23.89
N ALA A 687 -18.64 9.22 -24.91
CA ALA A 687 -19.46 9.36 -26.09
C ALA A 687 -19.66 8.02 -26.83
N HIS A 688 -18.59 7.26 -27.01
CA HIS A 688 -18.60 5.93 -27.63
C HIS A 688 -19.43 4.92 -26.84
N LEU A 689 -19.12 4.76 -25.52
CA LEU A 689 -19.76 3.76 -24.66
C LEU A 689 -21.24 4.06 -24.38
N SER A 690 -21.62 5.34 -24.27
CA SER A 690 -23.01 5.75 -24.06
C SER A 690 -23.82 5.78 -25.33
N GLY A 691 -23.17 5.80 -26.50
CA GLY A 691 -23.84 5.95 -27.81
C GLY A 691 -24.66 7.24 -27.92
N THR A 692 -24.32 8.30 -27.19
CA THR A 692 -25.07 9.56 -27.14
C THR A 692 -24.86 10.37 -28.44
N PRO A 693 -25.87 10.51 -29.33
CA PRO A 693 -25.69 11.15 -30.64
C PRO A 693 -25.20 12.60 -30.54
N GLU A 694 -25.66 13.35 -29.55
CA GLU A 694 -25.29 14.75 -29.33
C GLU A 694 -23.81 14.92 -29.02
N LEU A 695 -23.26 14.02 -28.18
CA LEU A 695 -21.82 13.99 -27.85
C LEU A 695 -20.98 13.52 -29.03
N ILE A 696 -21.45 12.47 -29.74
CA ILE A 696 -20.77 11.93 -30.91
C ILE A 696 -20.72 13.01 -32.01
N ASN A 697 -21.81 13.66 -32.30
CA ASN A 697 -21.87 14.69 -33.32
C ASN A 697 -21.01 15.93 -32.99
N ALA A 698 -20.94 16.33 -31.71
CA ALA A 698 -20.07 17.41 -31.28
C ALA A 698 -18.59 17.08 -31.56
N PHE A 699 -18.15 15.86 -31.26
CA PHE A 699 -16.79 15.43 -31.56
C PHE A 699 -16.50 15.29 -33.05
N LEU A 700 -17.46 14.78 -33.84
CA LEU A 700 -17.33 14.66 -35.29
C LEU A 700 -17.21 16.02 -36.00
N ARG A 701 -17.86 17.07 -35.44
CA ARG A 701 -17.78 18.43 -35.96
C ARG A 701 -16.59 19.23 -35.44
N GLY A 702 -15.80 18.64 -34.51
CA GLY A 702 -14.68 19.35 -33.85
C GLY A 702 -15.12 20.48 -32.93
N GLU A 703 -16.36 20.44 -32.41
CA GLU A 703 -16.92 21.45 -31.51
C GLU A 703 -16.27 21.32 -30.12
N ASP A 704 -16.13 22.46 -29.43
CA ASP A 704 -15.76 22.47 -28.02
C ASP A 704 -16.91 21.92 -27.16
N VAL A 705 -16.79 20.65 -26.76
CA VAL A 705 -17.82 19.93 -25.97
C VAL A 705 -18.17 20.67 -24.67
N HIS A 706 -17.20 21.36 -24.04
CA HIS A 706 -17.47 22.11 -22.82
C HIS A 706 -18.24 23.39 -23.09
N ALA A 707 -17.93 24.07 -24.18
CA ALA A 707 -18.69 25.24 -24.63
C ALA A 707 -20.08 24.86 -25.13
N ALA A 708 -20.20 23.75 -25.88
CA ALA A 708 -21.47 23.22 -26.33
C ALA A 708 -22.38 22.80 -25.17
N THR A 709 -21.82 22.16 -24.14
CA THR A 709 -22.53 21.83 -22.91
C THR A 709 -22.99 23.08 -22.17
N ALA A 710 -22.09 24.10 -22.03
CA ALA A 710 -22.43 25.36 -21.38
C ALA A 710 -23.55 26.10 -22.11
N SER A 711 -23.46 26.27 -23.45
CA SER A 711 -24.47 26.91 -24.30
C SER A 711 -25.87 26.32 -24.03
N LYS A 712 -25.96 25.01 -23.98
CA LYS A 712 -27.26 24.32 -23.82
C LYS A 712 -27.76 24.34 -22.36
N ILE A 713 -26.88 24.21 -21.35
CA ILE A 713 -27.30 24.26 -19.94
C ILE A 713 -27.74 25.67 -19.55
N TYR A 714 -27.05 26.69 -20.03
CA TYR A 714 -27.35 28.10 -19.70
C TYR A 714 -28.32 28.73 -20.70
N HIS A 715 -28.74 28.00 -21.74
CA HIS A 715 -29.65 28.46 -22.79
C HIS A 715 -29.17 29.75 -23.50
N VAL A 716 -27.88 29.81 -23.80
CA VAL A 716 -27.24 30.92 -24.52
C VAL A 716 -26.63 30.43 -25.83
N PRO A 717 -26.56 31.27 -26.90
CA PRO A 717 -25.79 30.93 -28.10
C PRO A 717 -24.33 30.56 -27.78
N LEU A 718 -23.68 29.78 -28.61
CA LEU A 718 -22.29 29.32 -28.39
C LEU A 718 -21.31 30.49 -28.28
N GLU A 719 -21.55 31.54 -29.03
CA GLU A 719 -20.76 32.78 -29.08
C GLU A 719 -20.87 33.63 -27.81
N GLU A 720 -21.93 33.43 -27.02
CA GLU A 720 -22.18 34.13 -25.75
C GLU A 720 -21.71 33.33 -24.53
N VAL A 721 -21.16 32.14 -24.74
CA VAL A 721 -20.62 31.32 -23.66
C VAL A 721 -19.39 32.00 -23.05
N THR A 722 -19.52 32.44 -21.81
CA THR A 722 -18.41 33.07 -21.09
C THR A 722 -17.36 32.02 -20.69
N PRO A 723 -16.10 32.44 -20.47
CA PRO A 723 -15.05 31.54 -19.92
C PRO A 723 -15.46 30.85 -18.61
N GLU A 724 -16.22 31.54 -17.78
CA GLU A 724 -16.71 30.98 -16.51
C GLU A 724 -17.78 29.91 -16.73
N MET A 725 -18.75 30.13 -17.63
CA MET A 725 -19.74 29.12 -18.01
C MET A 725 -19.06 27.87 -18.57
N ARG A 726 -18.08 28.06 -19.46
CA ARG A 726 -17.29 26.97 -20.03
C ARG A 726 -16.52 26.20 -18.93
N ARG A 727 -15.89 26.93 -17.97
CA ARG A 727 -15.17 26.33 -16.85
C ARG A 727 -16.10 25.49 -15.97
N ARG A 728 -17.30 26.01 -15.64
CA ARG A 728 -18.32 25.28 -14.86
C ARG A 728 -18.80 24.04 -15.59
N ALA A 729 -19.08 24.14 -16.88
CA ALA A 729 -19.48 23.01 -17.71
C ALA A 729 -18.34 21.97 -17.82
N LYS A 730 -17.07 22.39 -17.95
CA LYS A 730 -15.92 21.48 -17.91
C LYS A 730 -15.88 20.70 -16.59
N THR A 731 -16.07 21.38 -15.47
CA THR A 731 -16.08 20.75 -14.15
C THR A 731 -17.28 19.80 -13.99
N ALA A 732 -18.45 20.17 -14.52
CA ALA A 732 -19.63 19.32 -14.53
C ALA A 732 -19.43 18.09 -15.42
N ASN A 733 -18.94 18.23 -16.65
CA ASN A 733 -18.70 17.15 -17.60
C ASN A 733 -17.82 16.05 -16.99
N PHE A 734 -16.66 16.44 -16.43
CA PHE A 734 -15.77 15.46 -15.78
C PHE A 734 -16.35 14.95 -14.46
N GLY A 735 -16.91 15.86 -13.63
CA GLY A 735 -17.46 15.48 -12.34
C GLY A 735 -18.60 14.45 -12.46
N ILE A 736 -19.50 14.65 -13.40
CA ILE A 736 -20.67 13.76 -13.62
C ILE A 736 -20.20 12.37 -14.10
N ILE A 737 -19.23 12.33 -15.02
CA ILE A 737 -18.65 11.07 -15.49
C ILE A 737 -18.05 10.28 -14.31
N TYR A 738 -17.43 10.98 -13.36
CA TYR A 738 -16.90 10.35 -12.15
C TYR A 738 -17.92 10.17 -11.02
N GLY A 739 -19.22 10.37 -11.30
CA GLY A 739 -20.30 10.12 -10.35
C GLY A 739 -20.36 11.14 -9.20
N ILE A 740 -20.02 12.40 -9.45
CA ILE A 740 -20.09 13.47 -8.46
C ILE A 740 -21.54 13.71 -8.03
N SER A 741 -21.77 13.85 -6.72
CA SER A 741 -23.08 14.22 -6.21
C SER A 741 -23.36 15.72 -6.42
N ALA A 742 -24.63 16.14 -6.36
CA ALA A 742 -25.01 17.55 -6.41
C ALA A 742 -24.35 18.38 -5.30
N TRP A 743 -24.15 17.79 -4.13
CA TRP A 743 -23.40 18.40 -3.04
C TRP A 743 -21.92 18.58 -3.39
N GLY A 744 -21.28 17.52 -3.89
CA GLY A 744 -19.85 17.57 -4.28
C GLY A 744 -19.58 18.54 -5.44
N LEU A 745 -20.51 18.63 -6.42
CA LEU A 745 -20.39 19.59 -7.52
C LEU A 745 -20.56 21.02 -7.02
N ALA A 746 -21.55 21.26 -6.13
CA ALA A 746 -21.78 22.56 -5.52
C ALA A 746 -20.56 23.06 -4.71
N GLU A 747 -19.97 22.18 -3.92
CA GLU A 747 -18.74 22.48 -3.15
C GLU A 747 -17.57 22.82 -4.10
N ARG A 748 -17.37 22.04 -5.15
CA ARG A 748 -16.26 22.23 -6.10
C ARG A 748 -16.37 23.51 -6.94
N LEU A 749 -17.59 23.91 -7.25
CA LEU A 749 -17.87 25.15 -8.00
C LEU A 749 -18.14 26.36 -7.13
N LYS A 750 -18.15 26.22 -5.79
CA LYS A 750 -18.54 27.26 -4.81
C LYS A 750 -19.93 27.85 -5.14
N ILE A 751 -20.91 26.98 -5.46
CA ILE A 751 -22.32 27.36 -5.78
C ILE A 751 -23.29 26.68 -4.80
N SER A 752 -24.57 27.07 -4.86
CA SER A 752 -25.59 26.45 -4.02
C SER A 752 -25.84 24.98 -4.42
N ARG A 753 -26.30 24.16 -3.47
CA ARG A 753 -26.67 22.76 -3.74
C ARG A 753 -27.79 22.65 -4.80
N LYS A 754 -28.68 23.66 -4.85
CA LYS A 754 -29.76 23.74 -5.83
C LYS A 754 -29.19 23.92 -7.24
N GLU A 755 -28.32 24.88 -7.44
CA GLU A 755 -27.63 25.10 -8.73
C GLU A 755 -26.80 23.88 -9.15
N GLY A 756 -26.07 23.24 -8.18
CA GLY A 756 -25.33 22.00 -8.48
C GLY A 756 -26.25 20.87 -8.97
N LYS A 757 -27.46 20.76 -8.41
CA LYS A 757 -28.47 19.81 -8.88
C LYS A 757 -29.01 20.18 -10.24
N GLU A 758 -29.33 21.45 -10.46
CA GLU A 758 -29.83 21.95 -11.77
C GLU A 758 -28.81 21.72 -12.88
N LEU A 759 -27.51 21.87 -12.62
CA LEU A 759 -26.44 21.55 -13.56
C LEU A 759 -26.43 20.06 -13.93
N ILE A 760 -26.54 19.16 -12.94
CA ILE A 760 -26.58 17.71 -13.18
C ILE A 760 -27.82 17.29 -13.92
N ASP A 761 -28.99 17.80 -13.53
CA ASP A 761 -30.26 17.49 -14.19
C ASP A 761 -30.27 18.01 -15.64
N GLY A 762 -29.76 19.22 -15.87
CA GLY A 762 -29.57 19.79 -17.21
C GLY A 762 -28.62 18.98 -18.07
N TYR A 763 -27.50 18.49 -17.48
CA TYR A 763 -26.57 17.63 -18.18
C TYR A 763 -27.22 16.31 -18.64
N PHE A 764 -27.97 15.65 -17.77
CA PHE A 764 -28.64 14.40 -18.11
C PHE A 764 -29.85 14.59 -19.05
N ALA A 765 -30.51 15.76 -19.00
CA ALA A 765 -31.51 16.11 -19.98
C ALA A 765 -30.90 16.31 -21.38
N LEU A 766 -29.67 16.86 -21.42
CA LEU A 766 -28.94 17.07 -22.66
C LEU A 766 -28.33 15.75 -23.20
N TYR A 767 -27.84 14.90 -22.33
CA TYR A 767 -27.15 13.63 -22.65
C TYR A 767 -27.84 12.43 -22.01
N PRO A 768 -29.08 12.08 -22.43
CA PRO A 768 -29.84 10.99 -21.81
C PRO A 768 -29.16 9.61 -21.97
N GLY A 769 -28.37 9.41 -23.03
CA GLY A 769 -27.59 8.21 -23.24
C GLY A 769 -26.51 8.02 -22.19
N VAL A 770 -25.89 9.10 -21.70
CA VAL A 770 -24.90 9.03 -20.60
C VAL A 770 -25.55 8.52 -19.32
N LYS A 771 -26.73 9.05 -18.95
CA LYS A 771 -27.49 8.59 -17.79
C LYS A 771 -27.81 7.09 -17.90
N ARG A 772 -28.35 6.67 -19.04
CA ARG A 772 -28.66 5.27 -19.33
C ARG A 772 -27.41 4.37 -19.21
N TYR A 773 -26.28 4.79 -19.80
CA TYR A 773 -25.02 4.06 -19.68
C TYR A 773 -24.59 3.86 -18.21
N MET A 774 -24.70 4.92 -17.39
CA MET A 774 -24.34 4.85 -15.97
C MET A 774 -25.23 3.85 -15.22
N GLU A 775 -26.54 3.91 -15.44
CA GLU A 775 -27.52 3.00 -14.82
C GLU A 775 -27.27 1.54 -15.25
N GLU A 776 -27.09 1.31 -16.56
CA GLU A 776 -26.79 -0.02 -17.11
C GLU A 776 -25.46 -0.58 -16.65
N SER A 777 -24.43 0.26 -16.49
CA SER A 777 -23.11 -0.18 -16.00
C SER A 777 -23.20 -0.69 -14.56
N VAL A 778 -23.94 0.01 -13.71
CA VAL A 778 -24.19 -0.42 -12.33
C VAL A 778 -25.00 -1.72 -12.30
N GLU A 779 -26.04 -1.83 -13.15
CA GLU A 779 -26.86 -3.04 -13.20
C GLU A 779 -26.08 -4.26 -13.72
N LYS A 780 -25.25 -4.09 -14.75
CA LYS A 780 -24.34 -5.12 -15.27
C LYS A 780 -23.35 -5.56 -14.19
N ALA A 781 -22.76 -4.59 -13.46
CA ALA A 781 -21.86 -4.87 -12.37
C ALA A 781 -22.52 -5.68 -11.25
N ARG A 782 -23.77 -5.36 -10.88
CA ARG A 782 -24.54 -6.11 -9.87
C ARG A 782 -24.79 -7.56 -10.28
N LYS A 783 -25.01 -7.82 -11.58
CA LYS A 783 -25.25 -9.15 -12.11
C LYS A 783 -23.98 -9.97 -12.28
N LYS A 784 -22.89 -9.35 -12.80
CA LYS A 784 -21.65 -10.05 -13.15
C LYS A 784 -20.60 -10.05 -12.03
N GLY A 785 -20.68 -9.11 -11.07
CA GLY A 785 -19.66 -8.88 -10.05
C GLY A 785 -18.44 -8.08 -10.56
N TYR A 786 -18.40 -7.72 -11.84
CA TYR A 786 -17.32 -6.96 -12.47
C TYR A 786 -17.83 -6.09 -13.63
N VAL A 787 -16.98 -5.16 -14.05
CA VAL A 787 -17.12 -4.39 -15.29
C VAL A 787 -15.91 -4.61 -16.20
N GLU A 788 -16.06 -4.32 -17.49
CA GLU A 788 -15.05 -4.59 -18.52
C GLU A 788 -14.73 -3.33 -19.32
N THR A 789 -13.46 -3.19 -19.73
CA THR A 789 -13.03 -2.19 -20.71
C THR A 789 -13.42 -2.63 -22.14
N ILE A 790 -13.21 -1.76 -23.13
CA ILE A 790 -13.39 -2.11 -24.57
C ILE A 790 -12.45 -3.23 -25.03
N MET A 791 -11.35 -3.48 -24.32
CA MET A 791 -10.39 -4.56 -24.58
C MET A 791 -10.62 -5.80 -23.71
N GLY A 792 -11.68 -5.80 -22.89
CA GLY A 792 -12.06 -6.93 -22.05
C GLY A 792 -11.38 -6.99 -20.70
N ARG A 793 -10.52 -6.01 -20.32
CA ARG A 793 -9.94 -5.94 -18.97
C ARG A 793 -11.05 -5.87 -17.93
N ARG A 794 -10.95 -6.69 -16.87
CA ARG A 794 -11.96 -6.77 -15.82
C ARG A 794 -11.57 -5.99 -14.58
N ARG A 795 -12.56 -5.28 -14.02
CA ARG A 795 -12.51 -4.70 -12.69
C ARG A 795 -13.58 -5.37 -11.83
N TYR A 796 -13.16 -6.15 -10.83
CA TYR A 796 -14.09 -6.81 -9.92
C TYR A 796 -14.62 -5.81 -8.89
N LEU A 797 -15.93 -5.88 -8.60
CA LEU A 797 -16.64 -4.96 -7.72
C LEU A 797 -17.38 -5.75 -6.64
N ARG A 798 -16.60 -6.32 -5.71
CA ARG A 798 -17.14 -7.19 -4.64
C ARG A 798 -18.21 -6.51 -3.80
N ASP A 799 -18.09 -5.19 -3.62
CA ASP A 799 -18.97 -4.37 -2.77
C ASP A 799 -20.19 -3.79 -3.49
N ILE A 800 -20.41 -4.13 -4.76
CA ILE A 800 -21.48 -3.53 -5.57
C ILE A 800 -22.91 -3.78 -5.02
N ASN A 801 -23.08 -4.87 -4.28
CA ASN A 801 -24.33 -5.27 -3.64
C ASN A 801 -24.32 -5.02 -2.12
N SER A 802 -23.32 -4.31 -1.59
CA SER A 802 -23.21 -4.01 -0.16
C SER A 802 -24.42 -3.25 0.36
N ARG A 803 -24.94 -3.63 1.53
CA ARG A 803 -26.01 -2.91 2.21
C ARG A 803 -25.57 -1.56 2.78
N ASN A 804 -24.27 -1.39 3.01
CA ASN A 804 -23.72 -0.10 3.38
C ASN A 804 -23.76 0.85 2.19
N ALA A 805 -24.59 1.88 2.26
CA ALA A 805 -24.79 2.85 1.19
C ALA A 805 -23.52 3.60 0.79
N VAL A 806 -22.59 3.82 1.73
CA VAL A 806 -21.30 4.51 1.45
C VAL A 806 -20.39 3.58 0.66
N VAL A 807 -20.21 2.35 1.10
CA VAL A 807 -19.40 1.33 0.43
C VAL A 807 -19.98 1.01 -0.95
N ARG A 808 -21.28 0.75 -1.02
CA ARG A 808 -21.97 0.52 -2.29
C ARG A 808 -21.83 1.70 -3.25
N GLY A 809 -21.95 2.94 -2.77
CA GLY A 809 -21.80 4.14 -3.59
C GLY A 809 -20.38 4.30 -4.15
N VAL A 810 -19.34 3.81 -3.49
CA VAL A 810 -17.99 3.74 -4.05
C VAL A 810 -17.92 2.71 -5.17
N ALA A 811 -18.48 1.52 -4.96
CA ALA A 811 -18.52 0.46 -5.97
C ALA A 811 -19.37 0.86 -7.20
N GLU A 812 -20.50 1.54 -7.01
CA GLU A 812 -21.33 2.08 -8.10
C GLU A 812 -20.57 3.13 -8.94
N ARG A 813 -19.83 4.04 -8.30
CA ARG A 813 -18.95 4.97 -9.03
C ARG A 813 -17.87 4.24 -9.80
N ASN A 814 -17.25 3.24 -9.22
CA ASN A 814 -16.24 2.43 -9.90
C ASN A 814 -16.84 1.64 -11.08
N ALA A 815 -18.10 1.19 -10.98
CA ALA A 815 -18.80 0.52 -12.08
C ALA A 815 -18.92 1.40 -13.33
N VAL A 816 -19.07 2.71 -13.16
CA VAL A 816 -19.14 3.69 -14.25
C VAL A 816 -17.76 4.09 -14.75
N ASN A 817 -16.82 4.34 -13.81
CA ASN A 817 -15.51 4.93 -14.11
C ASN A 817 -14.49 3.93 -14.65
N ALA A 818 -14.49 2.70 -14.11
CA ALA A 818 -13.46 1.73 -14.45
C ALA A 818 -13.47 1.35 -15.96
N PRO A 819 -14.61 1.15 -16.63
CA PRO A 819 -14.61 0.92 -18.07
C PRO A 819 -14.02 2.08 -18.88
N ILE A 820 -14.22 3.32 -18.47
CA ILE A 820 -13.72 4.52 -19.17
C ILE A 820 -12.22 4.67 -18.94
N GLN A 821 -11.80 4.72 -17.67
CA GLN A 821 -10.40 4.89 -17.29
C GLN A 821 -9.54 3.73 -17.77
N GLY A 822 -10.06 2.50 -17.62
CA GLY A 822 -9.35 1.31 -18.06
C GLY A 822 -9.25 1.24 -19.59
N SER A 823 -10.29 1.64 -20.34
CA SER A 823 -10.23 1.71 -21.80
C SER A 823 -9.23 2.77 -22.26
N ALA A 824 -9.14 3.92 -21.60
CA ALA A 824 -8.13 4.92 -21.88
C ALA A 824 -6.71 4.37 -21.63
N ALA A 825 -6.51 3.62 -20.54
CA ALA A 825 -5.24 2.96 -20.24
C ALA A 825 -4.88 1.89 -21.29
N ASP A 826 -5.86 1.09 -21.73
CA ASP A 826 -5.64 0.08 -22.76
C ASP A 826 -5.30 0.71 -24.12
N ILE A 827 -5.96 1.83 -24.48
CA ILE A 827 -5.68 2.58 -25.71
C ILE A 827 -4.25 3.10 -25.74
N ILE A 828 -3.80 3.78 -24.66
CA ILE A 828 -2.45 4.33 -24.62
C ILE A 828 -1.39 3.21 -24.62
N LYS A 829 -1.63 2.09 -23.92
CA LYS A 829 -0.74 0.92 -23.97
C LYS A 829 -0.59 0.36 -25.38
N LYS A 830 -1.71 0.21 -26.11
CA LYS A 830 -1.66 -0.21 -27.52
C LYS A 830 -0.95 0.79 -28.41
N ALA A 831 -1.14 2.09 -28.19
CA ALA A 831 -0.42 3.12 -28.91
C ALA A 831 1.09 3.06 -28.66
N MET A 832 1.49 2.88 -27.38
CA MET A 832 2.89 2.69 -26.99
C MET A 832 3.54 1.50 -27.72
N ILE A 833 2.84 0.37 -27.78
CA ILE A 833 3.29 -0.84 -28.48
C ILE A 833 3.44 -0.57 -29.99
N CYS A 834 2.42 0.03 -30.62
CA CYS A 834 2.42 0.39 -32.04
C CYS A 834 3.60 1.33 -32.39
N ILE A 835 3.77 2.38 -31.59
CA ILE A 835 4.86 3.36 -31.80
C ILE A 835 6.23 2.67 -31.66
N HIS A 836 6.41 1.92 -30.59
CA HIS A 836 7.66 1.22 -30.32
C HIS A 836 8.06 0.25 -31.44
N GLN A 837 7.10 -0.52 -31.97
CA GLN A 837 7.34 -1.41 -33.09
C GLN A 837 7.74 -0.62 -34.36
N LYS A 838 6.98 0.43 -34.72
CA LYS A 838 7.27 1.25 -35.91
C LYS A 838 8.58 2.03 -35.81
N LEU A 839 8.97 2.48 -34.59
CA LEU A 839 10.30 3.10 -34.38
C LEU A 839 11.44 2.11 -34.70
N LYS A 840 11.31 0.85 -34.24
CA LYS A 840 12.29 -0.21 -34.54
C LYS A 840 12.29 -0.61 -36.01
N GLU A 841 11.12 -0.80 -36.62
CA GLU A 841 10.99 -1.17 -38.04
C GLU A 841 11.59 -0.13 -38.99
N ARG A 842 11.44 1.16 -38.64
CA ARG A 842 11.99 2.26 -39.46
C ARG A 842 13.43 2.63 -39.11
N GLY A 843 13.98 2.02 -38.05
CA GLY A 843 15.35 2.29 -37.60
C GLY A 843 15.55 3.72 -37.08
N LEU A 844 14.49 4.34 -36.50
CA LEU A 844 14.60 5.70 -36.00
C LEU A 844 15.44 5.78 -34.72
N ARG A 845 16.22 6.85 -34.64
CA ARG A 845 17.07 7.17 -33.47
C ARG A 845 16.26 7.68 -32.26
N SER A 846 15.09 8.25 -32.54
CA SER A 846 14.17 8.78 -31.52
C SER A 846 13.64 7.67 -30.62
N LYS A 847 13.47 7.97 -29.33
CA LYS A 847 13.07 7.01 -28.28
C LYS A 847 11.92 7.54 -27.45
N MET A 848 10.97 6.68 -27.09
CA MET A 848 9.98 6.96 -26.05
C MET A 848 10.65 6.90 -24.68
N ILE A 849 10.42 7.90 -23.81
CA ILE A 849 11.13 8.01 -22.52
C ILE A 849 10.19 8.11 -21.31
N LEU A 850 8.99 8.72 -21.46
CA LEU A 850 8.03 8.86 -20.37
C LEU A 850 6.61 8.64 -20.87
N GLN A 851 5.77 8.14 -19.96
CA GLN A 851 4.32 8.10 -20.08
C GLN A 851 3.71 8.76 -18.82
N VAL A 852 2.88 9.78 -18.99
CA VAL A 852 2.25 10.53 -17.92
C VAL A 852 0.77 10.72 -18.23
N HIS A 853 -0.10 9.98 -17.55
CA HIS A 853 -1.55 9.92 -17.75
C HIS A 853 -1.93 9.53 -19.19
N ASP A 854 -2.29 10.48 -20.04
CA ASP A 854 -2.65 10.35 -21.46
C ASP A 854 -1.60 10.94 -22.42
N GLU A 855 -0.43 11.30 -21.89
CA GLU A 855 0.70 11.92 -22.59
C GLU A 855 1.85 10.91 -22.76
N LEU A 856 2.45 10.89 -23.95
CA LEU A 856 3.69 10.19 -24.29
C LEU A 856 4.80 11.18 -24.61
N ASN A 857 5.97 10.96 -24.03
CA ASN A 857 7.13 11.84 -24.20
C ASN A 857 8.30 11.10 -24.83
N PHE A 858 9.03 11.78 -25.70
CA PHE A 858 10.09 11.22 -26.52
C PHE A 858 11.35 12.08 -26.47
N LYS A 859 12.50 11.42 -26.48
CA LYS A 859 13.76 11.98 -26.93
C LYS A 859 13.77 11.90 -28.44
N CYS A 860 13.60 13.03 -29.13
CA CYS A 860 13.41 13.11 -30.58
C CYS A 860 14.65 13.68 -31.26
N HIS A 861 15.23 12.96 -32.21
CA HIS A 861 16.34 13.46 -33.01
C HIS A 861 15.86 14.61 -33.91
N HIS A 862 16.64 15.70 -34.04
CA HIS A 862 16.23 16.90 -34.75
C HIS A 862 15.83 16.64 -36.21
N GLU A 863 16.48 15.70 -36.90
CA GLU A 863 16.16 15.33 -38.27
C GLU A 863 14.92 14.48 -38.43
N GLU A 864 14.40 13.90 -37.34
CA GLU A 864 13.29 12.95 -37.33
C GLU A 864 11.97 13.57 -36.85
N VAL A 865 11.91 14.87 -36.52
CA VAL A 865 10.75 15.51 -35.86
C VAL A 865 9.45 15.30 -36.63
N GLU A 866 9.43 15.59 -37.91
CA GLU A 866 8.21 15.44 -38.73
C GLU A 866 7.83 13.97 -38.94
N GLU A 867 8.84 13.10 -39.14
CA GLU A 867 8.60 11.66 -39.27
C GLU A 867 8.06 11.05 -37.97
N LEU A 868 8.67 11.38 -36.83
CA LEU A 868 8.21 10.94 -35.52
C LEU A 868 6.79 11.44 -35.25
N LYS A 869 6.50 12.72 -35.50
CA LYS A 869 5.18 13.31 -35.32
C LYS A 869 4.13 12.55 -36.13
N ASN A 870 4.34 12.34 -37.43
CA ASN A 870 3.40 11.62 -38.26
C ASN A 870 3.18 10.18 -37.81
N LEU A 871 4.25 9.49 -37.40
CA LEU A 871 4.22 8.13 -36.89
C LEU A 871 3.43 8.04 -35.57
N VAL A 872 3.72 8.95 -34.62
CA VAL A 872 3.08 8.97 -33.28
C VAL A 872 1.59 9.32 -33.40
N VAL A 873 1.26 10.36 -34.16
CA VAL A 873 -0.14 10.76 -34.38
C VAL A 873 -0.92 9.63 -35.04
N ASP A 874 -0.38 9.02 -36.10
CA ASP A 874 -1.05 7.91 -36.80
C ASP A 874 -1.30 6.73 -35.83
N CYS A 875 -0.30 6.32 -35.04
CA CYS A 875 -0.46 5.24 -34.07
C CYS A 875 -1.47 5.58 -32.98
N MET A 876 -1.42 6.79 -32.41
CA MET A 876 -2.32 7.16 -31.32
C MET A 876 -3.77 7.35 -31.79
N GLU A 877 -4.00 7.97 -32.95
CA GLU A 877 -5.35 8.26 -33.43
C GLU A 877 -6.07 7.03 -34.03
N HIS A 878 -5.30 6.05 -34.58
CA HIS A 878 -5.88 4.91 -35.30
C HIS A 878 -5.71 3.56 -34.59
N VAL A 879 -5.16 3.53 -33.36
CA VAL A 879 -4.94 2.29 -32.63
C VAL A 879 -6.19 1.50 -32.27
N VAL A 880 -7.34 2.18 -32.22
CA VAL A 880 -8.68 1.61 -32.03
C VAL A 880 -9.70 2.34 -32.89
N SER A 881 -10.78 1.65 -33.25
CA SER A 881 -11.92 2.25 -33.96
C SER A 881 -13.04 2.57 -32.98
N LEU A 882 -13.31 3.84 -32.75
CA LEU A 882 -14.42 4.34 -31.93
C LEU A 882 -15.49 5.02 -32.80
N SER A 883 -16.65 5.29 -32.21
CA SER A 883 -17.70 6.10 -32.88
C SER A 883 -17.35 7.59 -33.01
N VAL A 884 -16.25 8.01 -32.36
CA VAL A 884 -15.70 9.36 -32.42
C VAL A 884 -14.20 9.29 -32.73
N PRO A 885 -13.63 10.26 -33.46
CA PRO A 885 -12.19 10.26 -33.72
C PRO A 885 -11.41 10.47 -32.42
N LEU A 886 -10.29 9.79 -32.27
CA LEU A 886 -9.25 10.19 -31.32
C LEU A 886 -8.44 11.31 -31.95
N THR A 887 -8.06 12.32 -31.16
CA THR A 887 -7.20 13.42 -31.62
C THR A 887 -6.05 13.63 -30.66
N VAL A 888 -4.88 13.93 -31.20
CA VAL A 888 -3.63 14.07 -30.48
C VAL A 888 -3.04 15.46 -30.68
N GLY A 889 -2.77 16.15 -29.57
CA GLY A 889 -1.95 17.35 -29.57
C GLY A 889 -0.47 16.97 -29.52
N THR A 890 0.38 17.68 -30.25
CA THR A 890 1.83 17.45 -30.24
C THR A 890 2.59 18.75 -30.04
N GLY A 891 3.71 18.68 -29.35
CA GLY A 891 4.64 19.77 -29.17
C GLY A 891 6.08 19.32 -29.24
N TYR A 892 6.99 20.24 -29.52
CA TYR A 892 8.41 20.00 -29.63
C TYR A 892 9.21 21.17 -29.06
N GLY A 893 10.23 20.90 -28.28
CA GLY A 893 11.04 21.93 -27.65
C GLY A 893 12.33 21.39 -27.04
N LYS A 894 13.05 22.22 -26.31
CA LYS A 894 14.30 21.83 -25.64
C LYS A 894 14.05 21.10 -24.32
N SER A 895 12.88 21.26 -23.74
CA SER A 895 12.49 20.67 -22.47
C SER A 895 11.04 20.18 -22.50
N TRP A 896 10.65 19.40 -21.53
CA TRP A 896 9.24 18.99 -21.38
C TRP A 896 8.29 20.18 -21.28
N TYR A 897 8.73 21.27 -20.62
CA TYR A 897 7.93 22.50 -20.51
C TYR A 897 7.63 23.14 -21.86
N GLU A 898 8.60 23.16 -22.78
CA GLU A 898 8.43 23.77 -24.10
C GLU A 898 7.65 22.86 -25.06
N ALA A 899 7.70 21.55 -24.85
CA ALA A 899 7.03 20.56 -25.68
C ALA A 899 5.57 20.30 -25.28
N HIS A 900 5.06 20.86 -24.17
CA HIS A 900 3.71 20.56 -23.64
C HIS A 900 2.71 21.75 -23.78
#